data_3c50b36907913f4d16b3593c9c0a4c2c
#
_entry.id   3c50b36907913f4d16b3593c9c0a4c2c
#
_cell.length_a   1.000
_cell.length_b   1.000
_cell.length_c   1.000
_cell.angle_alpha   90.00
_cell.angle_beta   90.00
_cell.angle_gamma   90.00
#
_symmetry.space_group_name_H-M   'P 1'
#
loop_
_entity.id
_entity.type
_entity.pdbx_description
1 polymer ?
#
loop_
_entity_poly.entity_id
_entity_poly.type
_entity_poly.pdbx_seq_one_letter_code
_entity_poly.pdbx_strand_id
1 'polypeptide(L)'
;MSLAGISIRKPVATTMVMLSFIFIGLLAMFSMKKELIPDIKVPVVTISTTWNGAVSEDVESQVTKKIKDSLSNVEAIDKIQTVSAYSSSTVVVNFEYGVDTDEKVTQIQREVSKITNDLPSDANTPLVRKVEAGSGNMTAVIAFNADSKTALTTFIKEQLKPRLESLPGIGQVDIFGNPDKQLQIQVDSDKLASYNLSPMELYNIVRTSVATYPIGKLSTGNKDMIIRFMGDLDYIDQYKNILISSNGNTLRLKDVADVVLTTEDADNVGYLNGKESVVVLLQKSSDGDTITLNNAAFKVIEEMRPYMPAGTEYSIEMDSSENINNSISNVSSSAVQGLVLATIILFVFLKSFRTTVLISLALPVAIVFTFAFLAMRGTTLNLISLMGLSIGVGMLTDNSVVVVDNIYRHITELNSPVREAAENGTEEVTFSVIASALTTIVVFLPILFIPGLAREFFRDMSYAIIFSNLAAIIVAITLIPMLASRFLNRKSMKSEDGKFFKKVKAFYLKVINSAVSHKGLTVLIMVGLFFFSILVGPKLLKFEFMPKQDQGKYSLTAELQKGTDLAKAEKIAKELEEIVKNDPHTESYLMLVSTSNISINANVGKKNTRKDSVFTIMDDIRKKASNVLDARVSMTNQFSGGQTQKDVEFLLQGSNQDEIKKFGKQLLEKLQNYDGMVDISSTLDPGIIELRLNIDRDKIASYGISPTVIAQTVSYYMLGGDKANTATLKTDSEEIDVLVRLPKEKRNDINTLSSLNIKVGDNKFVKLSDVATLQYAEGTSEVRKKNGIYTVTISGNDGGVGLGKIQSKIIEEFNNLEPPSTISYSWGGQSENMQKTMSQLSFALSISIFLIYALLAAQFESFILPFIIIGSIPLALIGVIWGLVVLRQPIDIMVMIGVILLAGVVVNNAIVLIDFIKTMRTRGYDKEYAIIYSCETRLRPILMTTMTTVFGMIPMALGLGEGSEFYRGMAITVIFGLAFSTILTLVLIPILYSVVDSFTTKMAAKLKGVFGGLKKKGAK
;
A
#
# COMPACT_ATOMS: atom_id res chain seq x y z
N MET A 1 -8.59 -44.21 -23.39
CA MET A 1 -9.03 -44.33 -22.00
C MET A 1 -9.13 -42.93 -21.42
N SER A 2 -10.29 -42.53 -20.91
CA SER A 2 -10.48 -41.26 -20.25
C SER A 2 -9.77 -41.25 -18.88
N LEU A 3 -9.40 -40.08 -18.37
CA LEU A 3 -8.80 -39.89 -17.05
C LEU A 3 -9.73 -40.45 -15.95
N ALA A 4 -11.04 -40.25 -16.09
CA ALA A 4 -12.04 -40.86 -15.20
C ALA A 4 -12.01 -42.39 -15.23
N GLY A 5 -11.93 -43.00 -16.39
CA GLY A 5 -11.81 -44.47 -16.52
C GLY A 5 -10.54 -45.01 -15.88
N ILE A 6 -9.39 -44.33 -16.03
CA ILE A 6 -8.13 -44.73 -15.37
C ILE A 6 -8.28 -44.65 -13.85
N SER A 7 -8.85 -43.54 -13.32
CA SER A 7 -9.02 -43.32 -11.89
C SER A 7 -9.93 -44.35 -11.22
N ILE A 8 -10.98 -44.82 -11.92
CA ILE A 8 -11.91 -45.82 -11.42
C ILE A 8 -11.27 -47.22 -11.45
N ARG A 9 -10.46 -47.48 -12.47
CA ARG A 9 -9.81 -48.83 -12.63
C ARG A 9 -8.58 -49.01 -11.73
N LYS A 10 -7.84 -47.88 -11.42
CA LYS A 10 -6.65 -47.91 -10.56
C LYS A 10 -6.82 -47.00 -9.31
N PRO A 11 -7.76 -47.30 -8.44
CA PRO A 11 -8.14 -46.42 -7.34
C PRO A 11 -7.02 -46.20 -6.33
N VAL A 12 -6.20 -47.21 -6.04
CA VAL A 12 -5.07 -47.11 -5.11
C VAL A 12 -4.02 -46.11 -5.66
N ALA A 13 -3.71 -46.21 -6.95
CA ALA A 13 -2.78 -45.28 -7.60
C ALA A 13 -3.33 -43.85 -7.57
N THR A 14 -4.63 -43.66 -7.86
CA THR A 14 -5.27 -42.33 -7.80
C THR A 14 -5.26 -41.78 -6.37
N THR A 15 -5.56 -42.58 -5.36
CA THR A 15 -5.51 -42.15 -3.95
C THR A 15 -4.09 -41.77 -3.54
N MET A 16 -3.06 -42.54 -3.93
CA MET A 16 -1.67 -42.22 -3.60
C MET A 16 -1.20 -40.94 -4.28
N VAL A 17 -1.56 -40.74 -5.54
CA VAL A 17 -1.26 -39.46 -6.23
C VAL A 17 -1.92 -38.27 -5.53
N MET A 18 -3.21 -38.40 -5.13
CA MET A 18 -3.90 -37.34 -4.40
C MET A 18 -3.28 -37.09 -3.02
N LEU A 19 -2.92 -38.15 -2.29
CA LEU A 19 -2.24 -38.01 -1.00
C LEU A 19 -0.85 -37.35 -1.15
N SER A 20 -0.12 -37.63 -2.24
CA SER A 20 1.15 -36.95 -2.53
C SER A 20 0.96 -35.46 -2.77
N PHE A 21 -0.08 -35.08 -3.52
CA PHE A 21 -0.41 -33.65 -3.71
C PHE A 21 -0.84 -32.96 -2.41
N ILE A 22 -1.61 -33.64 -1.56
CA ILE A 22 -1.98 -33.14 -0.22
C ILE A 22 -0.73 -32.96 0.64
N PHE A 23 0.18 -33.92 0.65
CA PHE A 23 1.42 -33.83 1.42
C PHE A 23 2.31 -32.68 0.96
N ILE A 24 2.55 -32.53 -0.35
CA ILE A 24 3.32 -31.42 -0.92
C ILE A 24 2.63 -30.08 -0.64
N GLY A 25 1.29 -30.01 -0.78
CA GLY A 25 0.53 -28.80 -0.51
C GLY A 25 0.58 -28.38 0.96
N LEU A 26 0.55 -29.31 1.91
CA LEU A 26 0.71 -29.02 3.33
C LEU A 26 2.13 -28.52 3.64
N LEU A 27 3.17 -29.18 3.11
CA LEU A 27 4.55 -28.71 3.26
C LEU A 27 4.71 -27.29 2.70
N ALA A 28 4.15 -27.04 1.52
CA ALA A 28 4.16 -25.73 0.89
C ALA A 28 3.47 -24.67 1.78
N MET A 29 2.28 -24.96 2.30
CA MET A 29 1.53 -24.05 3.17
C MET A 29 2.33 -23.62 4.42
N PHE A 30 3.07 -24.56 5.03
CA PHE A 30 3.90 -24.24 6.21
C PHE A 30 5.20 -23.51 5.86
N SER A 31 5.70 -23.63 4.63
CA SER A 31 6.96 -22.99 4.19
C SER A 31 6.75 -21.60 3.59
N MET A 32 5.51 -21.24 3.24
CA MET A 32 5.22 -19.93 2.64
C MET A 32 5.36 -18.79 3.67
N LYS A 33 6.02 -17.69 3.25
CA LYS A 33 6.09 -16.46 4.05
C LYS A 33 4.69 -15.88 4.26
N LYS A 34 4.48 -15.28 5.44
CA LYS A 34 3.21 -14.65 5.81
C LYS A 34 3.36 -13.13 5.80
N GLU A 35 2.50 -12.45 5.06
CA GLU A 35 2.49 -11.00 4.93
C GLU A 35 1.07 -10.45 5.03
N LEU A 36 0.92 -9.17 5.30
CA LEU A 36 -0.40 -8.53 5.32
C LEU A 36 -0.94 -8.35 3.89
N ILE A 37 -0.11 -7.76 3.03
CA ILE A 37 -0.38 -7.52 1.61
C ILE A 37 0.76 -8.14 0.78
N PRO A 38 0.56 -8.41 -0.51
CA PRO A 38 1.63 -8.88 -1.38
C PRO A 38 2.84 -7.94 -1.36
N ASP A 39 4.02 -8.47 -1.62
CA ASP A 39 5.22 -7.66 -1.86
C ASP A 39 5.03 -6.84 -3.14
N ILE A 40 4.66 -5.57 -2.96
CA ILE A 40 4.39 -4.64 -4.06
C ILE A 40 5.72 -3.98 -4.46
N LYS A 41 6.26 -4.40 -5.58
CA LYS A 41 7.45 -3.78 -6.16
C LYS A 41 7.08 -2.48 -6.87
N VAL A 42 7.14 -1.36 -6.14
CA VAL A 42 6.96 -0.04 -6.74
C VAL A 42 8.30 0.41 -7.31
N PRO A 43 8.40 0.67 -8.62
CA PRO A 43 9.66 1.05 -9.24
C PRO A 43 9.96 2.54 -8.98
N VAL A 44 10.28 2.87 -7.74
CA VAL A 44 10.57 4.24 -7.29
C VAL A 44 11.91 4.28 -6.58
N VAL A 45 12.75 5.24 -6.95
CA VAL A 45 14.03 5.53 -6.32
C VAL A 45 14.02 6.95 -5.79
N THR A 46 14.47 7.15 -4.55
CA THR A 46 14.67 8.47 -3.95
C THR A 46 16.14 8.78 -3.83
N ILE A 47 16.48 10.03 -4.11
CA ILE A 47 17.81 10.60 -3.90
C ILE A 47 17.64 11.73 -2.90
N SER A 48 18.24 11.58 -1.72
CA SER A 48 18.17 12.56 -0.64
C SER A 48 19.55 13.20 -0.42
N THR A 49 19.60 14.51 -0.32
CA THR A 49 20.83 15.25 -0.03
C THR A 49 20.52 16.33 1.01
N THR A 50 21.30 16.38 2.08
CA THR A 50 21.16 17.41 3.09
C THR A 50 22.26 18.46 2.88
N TRP A 51 21.87 19.73 2.89
CA TRP A 51 22.77 20.87 2.87
C TRP A 51 22.37 21.85 3.98
N ASN A 52 22.98 21.68 5.14
CA ASN A 52 22.58 22.31 6.37
C ASN A 52 22.62 23.86 6.25
N GLY A 53 21.52 24.53 6.64
CA GLY A 53 21.39 25.96 6.64
C GLY A 53 21.06 26.61 5.28
N ALA A 54 21.04 25.82 4.19
CA ALA A 54 20.69 26.32 2.86
C ALA A 54 19.19 26.56 2.70
N VAL A 55 18.79 27.68 2.10
CA VAL A 55 17.40 27.99 1.79
C VAL A 55 16.91 27.17 0.58
N SER A 56 15.60 27.07 0.44
CA SER A 56 14.97 26.19 -0.56
C SER A 56 15.34 26.53 -2.01
N GLU A 57 15.55 27.80 -2.33
CA GLU A 57 15.97 28.26 -3.65
C GLU A 57 17.44 27.90 -3.97
N ASP A 58 18.34 28.00 -2.98
CA ASP A 58 19.72 27.61 -3.13
C ASP A 58 19.84 26.07 -3.28
N VAL A 59 19.11 25.32 -2.45
CA VAL A 59 19.01 23.86 -2.57
C VAL A 59 18.52 23.46 -3.96
N GLU A 60 17.50 24.17 -4.48
CA GLU A 60 16.98 23.90 -5.83
C GLU A 60 18.03 24.14 -6.90
N SER A 61 18.69 25.31 -6.86
CA SER A 61 19.62 25.74 -7.93
C SER A 61 20.93 24.99 -7.91
N GLN A 62 21.50 24.73 -6.72
CA GLN A 62 22.86 24.21 -6.55
C GLN A 62 22.92 22.69 -6.34
N VAL A 63 21.83 22.09 -5.85
CA VAL A 63 21.79 20.64 -5.53
C VAL A 63 20.75 19.92 -6.38
N THR A 64 19.46 20.24 -6.17
CA THR A 64 18.35 19.49 -6.74
C THR A 64 18.36 19.47 -8.27
N LYS A 65 18.55 20.64 -8.90
CA LYS A 65 18.61 20.76 -10.35
C LYS A 65 19.79 19.95 -10.93
N LYS A 66 20.98 20.01 -10.32
CA LYS A 66 22.16 19.25 -10.79
C LYS A 66 21.92 17.75 -10.70
N ILE A 67 21.36 17.27 -9.58
CA ILE A 67 20.98 15.86 -9.42
C ILE A 67 19.95 15.46 -10.49
N LYS A 68 18.87 16.24 -10.66
CA LYS A 68 17.83 15.96 -11.66
C LYS A 68 18.40 15.92 -13.08
N ASP A 69 19.30 16.87 -13.44
CA ASP A 69 19.88 16.97 -14.77
C ASP A 69 20.86 15.80 -15.06
N SER A 70 21.54 15.23 -14.04
CA SER A 70 22.38 14.03 -14.18
C SER A 70 21.60 12.77 -14.56
N LEU A 71 20.29 12.75 -14.31
CA LEU A 71 19.43 11.61 -14.60
C LEU A 71 18.93 11.54 -16.06
N SER A 72 19.34 12.48 -16.91
CA SER A 72 18.89 12.59 -18.31
C SER A 72 19.19 11.33 -19.15
N ASN A 73 20.23 10.57 -18.79
CA ASN A 73 20.66 9.35 -19.48
C ASN A 73 20.07 8.05 -18.85
N VAL A 74 19.18 8.18 -17.87
CA VAL A 74 18.56 7.03 -17.23
C VAL A 74 17.25 6.70 -17.96
N GLU A 75 17.16 5.49 -18.51
CA GLU A 75 16.02 5.04 -19.31
C GLU A 75 14.84 4.55 -18.45
N ALA A 76 13.65 4.50 -19.07
CA ALA A 76 12.40 4.00 -18.48
C ALA A 76 11.87 4.82 -17.29
N ILE A 77 12.19 6.11 -17.23
CA ILE A 77 11.62 7.04 -16.25
C ILE A 77 10.19 7.42 -16.68
N ASP A 78 9.21 7.17 -15.82
CA ASP A 78 7.82 7.62 -15.99
C ASP A 78 7.69 9.12 -15.59
N LYS A 79 8.20 9.47 -14.39
CA LYS A 79 8.18 10.85 -13.90
C LYS A 79 9.27 11.11 -12.87
N ILE A 80 9.75 12.37 -12.83
CA ILE A 80 10.66 12.87 -11.79
C ILE A 80 9.92 13.95 -10.99
N GLN A 81 9.90 13.80 -9.68
CA GLN A 81 9.38 14.79 -8.75
C GLN A 81 10.52 15.29 -7.88
N THR A 82 10.64 16.60 -7.72
CA THR A 82 11.67 17.21 -6.89
C THR A 82 11.05 18.06 -5.82
N VAL A 83 11.61 17.97 -4.62
CA VAL A 83 11.26 18.80 -3.46
C VAL A 83 12.55 19.39 -2.91
N SER A 84 12.68 20.71 -3.02
CA SER A 84 13.76 21.47 -2.41
C SER A 84 13.19 22.25 -1.23
N ALA A 85 13.57 21.89 -0.03
CA ALA A 85 13.16 22.51 1.22
C ALA A 85 14.37 23.09 1.95
N TYR A 86 14.15 23.77 3.07
CA TYR A 86 15.23 24.23 3.94
C TYR A 86 16.15 23.05 4.30
N SER A 87 17.44 23.22 4.05
CA SER A 87 18.50 22.23 4.31
C SER A 87 18.35 20.87 3.62
N SER A 88 17.37 20.66 2.71
CA SER A 88 17.08 19.33 2.18
C SER A 88 16.67 19.35 0.70
N SER A 89 17.28 18.46 -0.07
CA SER A 89 16.88 18.11 -1.44
C SER A 89 16.37 16.67 -1.49
N THR A 90 15.22 16.47 -2.08
CA THR A 90 14.68 15.15 -2.36
C THR A 90 14.27 15.05 -3.82
N VAL A 91 14.86 14.10 -4.54
CA VAL A 91 14.49 13.77 -5.93
C VAL A 91 13.88 12.39 -5.96
N VAL A 92 12.61 12.31 -6.35
CA VAL A 92 11.86 11.07 -6.46
C VAL A 92 11.73 10.68 -7.92
N VAL A 93 12.34 9.56 -8.30
CA VAL A 93 12.34 9.03 -9.66
C VAL A 93 11.39 7.84 -9.73
N ASN A 94 10.31 7.99 -10.47
CA ASN A 94 9.36 6.92 -10.72
C ASN A 94 9.68 6.30 -12.09
N PHE A 95 9.82 5.00 -12.14
CA PHE A 95 10.07 4.24 -13.36
C PHE A 95 8.79 3.57 -13.86
N GLU A 96 8.83 3.12 -15.11
CA GLU A 96 7.78 2.27 -15.66
C GLU A 96 7.72 0.92 -14.91
N TYR A 97 6.51 0.37 -14.76
CA TYR A 97 6.35 -0.92 -14.10
C TYR A 97 6.99 -2.05 -14.93
N GLY A 98 7.68 -2.95 -14.22
CA GLY A 98 8.34 -4.11 -14.82
C GLY A 98 9.86 -3.98 -14.99
N VAL A 99 10.44 -2.81 -14.68
CA VAL A 99 11.89 -2.62 -14.64
C VAL A 99 12.48 -3.19 -13.33
N ASP A 100 13.74 -3.63 -13.41
CA ASP A 100 14.50 -4.02 -12.21
C ASP A 100 14.93 -2.75 -11.45
N THR A 101 14.31 -2.52 -10.30
CA THR A 101 14.57 -1.32 -9.49
C THR A 101 15.98 -1.33 -8.88
N ASP A 102 16.54 -2.50 -8.57
CA ASP A 102 17.90 -2.62 -8.00
C ASP A 102 18.97 -2.26 -9.03
N GLU A 103 18.75 -2.66 -10.30
CA GLU A 103 19.58 -2.19 -11.42
C GLU A 103 19.49 -0.67 -11.59
N LYS A 104 18.27 -0.11 -11.47
CA LYS A 104 18.07 1.35 -11.60
C LYS A 104 18.71 2.13 -10.46
N VAL A 105 18.68 1.64 -9.22
CA VAL A 105 19.42 2.22 -8.09
C VAL A 105 20.91 2.31 -8.42
N THR A 106 21.49 1.21 -8.90
CA THR A 106 22.90 1.16 -9.27
C THR A 106 23.23 2.13 -10.42
N GLN A 107 22.34 2.24 -11.42
CA GLN A 107 22.48 3.18 -12.52
C GLN A 107 22.43 4.64 -12.04
N ILE A 108 21.43 4.99 -11.22
CA ILE A 108 21.30 6.33 -10.63
C ILE A 108 22.53 6.67 -9.78
N GLN A 109 22.95 5.74 -8.90
CA GLN A 109 24.11 5.97 -8.03
C GLN A 109 25.38 6.29 -8.83
N ARG A 110 25.58 5.61 -9.94
CA ARG A 110 26.69 5.88 -10.87
C ARG A 110 26.57 7.29 -11.51
N GLU A 111 25.37 7.69 -11.97
CA GLU A 111 25.19 9.01 -12.58
C GLU A 111 25.34 10.15 -11.56
N VAL A 112 24.79 9.99 -10.37
CA VAL A 112 24.90 10.94 -9.27
C VAL A 112 26.35 11.07 -8.78
N SER A 113 27.11 9.97 -8.72
CA SER A 113 28.53 10.00 -8.32
C SER A 113 29.39 10.84 -9.25
N LYS A 114 29.04 10.95 -10.54
CA LYS A 114 29.79 11.79 -11.50
C LYS A 114 29.72 13.28 -11.18
N ILE A 115 28.64 13.73 -10.56
CA ILE A 115 28.38 15.14 -10.26
C ILE A 115 28.66 15.51 -8.80
N THR A 116 29.12 14.56 -7.96
CA THR A 116 29.31 14.81 -6.53
C THR A 116 30.28 15.96 -6.27
N ASN A 117 31.33 16.10 -7.10
CA ASN A 117 32.30 17.20 -7.00
C ASN A 117 31.76 18.56 -7.51
N ASP A 118 30.64 18.56 -8.22
CA ASP A 118 29.97 19.77 -8.70
C ASP A 118 28.98 20.33 -7.68
N LEU A 119 28.65 19.55 -6.65
CA LEU A 119 27.78 19.98 -5.55
C LEU A 119 28.54 20.87 -4.58
N PRO A 120 27.87 21.71 -3.76
CA PRO A 120 28.50 22.46 -2.70
C PRO A 120 29.33 21.56 -1.78
N SER A 121 30.54 22.00 -1.42
CA SER A 121 31.48 21.19 -0.62
C SER A 121 31.00 20.86 0.78
N ASP A 122 30.03 21.62 1.31
CA ASP A 122 29.37 21.48 2.60
C ASP A 122 28.03 20.74 2.51
N ALA A 123 27.61 20.34 1.30
CA ALA A 123 26.47 19.44 1.12
C ALA A 123 26.87 17.99 1.37
N ASN A 124 26.02 17.24 2.07
CA ASN A 124 26.25 15.82 2.28
C ASN A 124 26.20 15.05 0.96
N THR A 125 26.91 13.92 0.90
CA THR A 125 26.85 13.04 -0.26
C THR A 125 25.41 12.57 -0.52
N PRO A 126 24.91 12.66 -1.78
CA PRO A 126 23.59 12.19 -2.12
C PRO A 126 23.37 10.71 -1.81
N LEU A 127 22.32 10.42 -1.07
CA LEU A 127 21.93 9.07 -0.67
C LEU A 127 20.85 8.55 -1.61
N VAL A 128 21.16 7.53 -2.39
CA VAL A 128 20.25 6.87 -3.33
C VAL A 128 19.64 5.64 -2.66
N ARG A 129 18.31 5.59 -2.56
CA ARG A 129 17.56 4.47 -1.98
C ARG A 129 16.38 4.09 -2.85
N LYS A 130 16.06 2.80 -2.94
CA LYS A 130 14.77 2.39 -3.49
C LYS A 130 13.66 2.62 -2.46
N VAL A 131 12.49 2.99 -2.95
CA VAL A 131 11.30 3.09 -2.12
C VAL A 131 10.56 1.76 -2.19
N GLU A 132 10.35 1.15 -1.04
CA GLU A 132 9.50 -0.03 -0.95
C GLU A 132 8.07 0.43 -0.62
N ALA A 133 7.09 -0.17 -1.30
CA ALA A 133 5.70 0.27 -1.17
C ALA A 133 5.15 0.05 0.24
N GLY A 134 4.68 1.15 0.80
CA GLY A 134 4.02 1.18 2.10
C GLY A 134 4.96 1.51 3.26
N SER A 135 4.38 1.91 4.39
CA SER A 135 5.02 1.92 5.71
C SER A 135 5.47 0.50 6.14
N GLY A 136 5.50 -0.45 5.18
CA GLY A 136 5.65 -1.87 5.38
C GLY A 136 7.02 -2.33 5.87
N ASN A 137 8.03 -1.47 5.85
CA ASN A 137 9.34 -1.83 6.40
C ASN A 137 9.39 -1.64 7.92
N MET A 138 8.55 -0.76 8.49
CA MET A 138 8.44 -0.62 9.94
C MET A 138 7.59 -1.76 10.49
N THR A 139 8.24 -2.66 11.22
CA THR A 139 7.60 -3.88 11.73
C THR A 139 7.18 -3.78 13.17
N ALA A 140 7.92 -3.02 13.99
CA ALA A 140 7.58 -2.77 15.37
C ALA A 140 8.04 -1.38 15.83
N VAL A 141 7.30 -0.83 16.80
CA VAL A 141 7.62 0.40 17.53
C VAL A 141 7.56 0.08 19.01
N ILE A 142 8.67 0.32 19.71
CA ILE A 142 8.82 -0.02 21.10
C ILE A 142 9.28 1.22 21.87
N ALA A 143 8.51 1.63 22.85
CA ALA A 143 8.84 2.76 23.70
C ALA A 143 9.41 2.27 25.03
N PHE A 144 10.52 2.85 25.45
CA PHE A 144 11.21 2.55 26.70
C PHE A 144 11.23 3.78 27.60
N ASN A 145 10.95 3.60 28.89
CA ASN A 145 11.15 4.62 29.91
C ASN A 145 11.94 4.02 31.07
N ALA A 146 12.68 4.85 31.79
CA ALA A 146 13.43 4.47 32.99
C ALA A 146 13.65 5.67 33.92
N ASP A 147 14.07 5.44 35.15
CA ASP A 147 14.38 6.50 36.11
C ASP A 147 15.50 7.42 35.60
N SER A 148 16.45 6.89 34.83
CA SER A 148 17.54 7.64 34.20
C SER A 148 17.48 7.50 32.68
N LYS A 149 17.05 8.56 32.00
CA LYS A 149 17.01 8.61 30.51
C LYS A 149 18.41 8.42 29.92
N THR A 150 19.44 9.05 30.47
CA THR A 150 20.83 8.94 29.97
C THR A 150 21.36 7.52 30.06
N ALA A 151 21.13 6.81 31.15
CA ALA A 151 21.55 5.41 31.30
C ALA A 151 20.78 4.51 30.32
N LEU A 152 19.47 4.74 30.17
CA LEU A 152 18.63 4.03 29.23
C LEU A 152 19.09 4.23 27.76
N THR A 153 19.35 5.47 27.39
CA THR A 153 19.83 5.85 26.06
C THR A 153 21.15 5.16 25.74
N THR A 154 22.13 5.21 26.66
CA THR A 154 23.42 4.54 26.49
C THR A 154 23.25 3.02 26.36
N PHE A 155 22.40 2.40 27.20
CA PHE A 155 22.10 0.98 27.10
C PHE A 155 21.47 0.59 25.75
N ILE A 156 20.46 1.36 25.30
CA ILE A 156 19.78 1.07 24.03
C ILE A 156 20.78 1.21 22.87
N LYS A 157 21.60 2.25 22.85
CA LYS A 157 22.53 2.55 21.75
C LYS A 157 23.69 1.54 21.69
N GLU A 158 24.28 1.22 22.85
CA GLU A 158 25.53 0.43 22.90
C GLU A 158 25.29 -1.08 23.01
N GLN A 159 24.16 -1.50 23.61
CA GLN A 159 23.95 -2.92 23.90
C GLN A 159 22.74 -3.49 23.17
N LEU A 160 21.60 -2.79 23.17
CA LEU A 160 20.37 -3.31 22.57
C LEU A 160 20.39 -3.20 21.05
N LYS A 161 20.68 -2.00 20.51
CA LYS A 161 20.68 -1.73 19.07
C LYS A 161 21.59 -2.69 18.29
N PRO A 162 22.86 -2.91 18.64
CA PRO A 162 23.72 -3.83 17.89
C PRO A 162 23.20 -5.28 17.88
N ARG A 163 22.57 -5.71 18.96
CA ARG A 163 21.96 -7.05 19.03
C ARG A 163 20.71 -7.15 18.14
N LEU A 164 19.89 -6.11 18.10
CA LEU A 164 18.75 -6.06 17.20
C LEU A 164 19.21 -6.02 15.75
N GLU A 165 20.21 -5.21 15.41
CA GLU A 165 20.78 -5.12 14.06
C GLU A 165 21.43 -6.41 13.57
N SER A 166 21.87 -7.28 14.48
CA SER A 166 22.43 -8.59 14.13
C SER A 166 21.37 -9.64 13.75
N LEU A 167 20.08 -9.36 13.92
CA LEU A 167 19.01 -10.30 13.63
C LEU A 167 18.83 -10.48 12.11
N PRO A 168 18.65 -11.73 11.62
CA PRO A 168 18.38 -11.96 10.23
C PRO A 168 17.04 -11.34 9.81
N GLY A 169 17.08 -10.60 8.70
CA GLY A 169 15.89 -9.92 8.18
C GLY A 169 15.67 -8.50 8.70
N ILE A 170 16.55 -7.99 9.60
CA ILE A 170 16.54 -6.58 9.96
C ILE A 170 17.15 -5.74 8.83
N GLY A 171 16.53 -4.59 8.54
CA GLY A 171 17.06 -3.58 7.61
C GLY A 171 17.71 -2.42 8.35
N GLN A 172 17.01 -1.88 9.35
CA GLN A 172 17.47 -0.72 10.11
C GLN A 172 16.81 -0.69 11.50
N VAL A 173 17.56 -0.18 12.49
CA VAL A 173 17.05 0.12 13.84
C VAL A 173 17.29 1.60 14.12
N ASP A 174 16.20 2.37 14.19
CA ASP A 174 16.23 3.79 14.49
C ASP A 174 15.85 4.05 15.93
N ILE A 175 16.45 5.09 16.52
CA ILE A 175 16.17 5.53 17.89
C ILE A 175 15.67 6.97 17.83
N PHE A 176 14.50 7.24 18.44
CA PHE A 176 13.89 8.55 18.52
C PHE A 176 13.90 9.05 19.97
N GLY A 177 14.12 10.37 20.16
CA GLY A 177 14.19 10.97 21.48
C GLY A 177 15.57 10.84 22.16
N ASN A 178 16.62 10.65 21.35
CA ASN A 178 17.98 10.41 21.82
C ASN A 178 18.98 11.39 21.17
N PRO A 179 19.19 12.61 21.70
CA PRO A 179 20.23 13.50 21.19
C PRO A 179 21.61 12.93 21.44
N ASP A 180 22.50 13.01 20.42
CA ASP A 180 23.87 12.55 20.51
C ASP A 180 24.71 13.43 21.45
N LYS A 181 25.70 12.81 22.14
CA LYS A 181 26.67 13.55 22.96
C LYS A 181 27.61 14.35 22.09
N GLN A 182 27.99 15.52 22.57
CA GLN A 182 28.94 16.43 21.91
C GLN A 182 29.90 17.01 22.94
N LEU A 183 31.17 17.15 22.57
CA LEU A 183 32.12 17.97 23.30
C LEU A 183 32.08 19.38 22.70
N GLN A 184 31.43 20.31 23.39
CA GLN A 184 31.38 21.70 22.93
C GLN A 184 32.49 22.51 23.55
N ILE A 185 33.29 23.12 22.68
CA ILE A 185 34.26 24.16 23.01
C ILE A 185 33.50 25.49 22.82
N GLN A 186 32.95 25.99 23.92
CA GLN A 186 32.12 27.20 23.94
C GLN A 186 32.99 28.43 23.94
N VAL A 187 32.97 29.16 22.83
CA VAL A 187 33.82 30.32 22.64
C VAL A 187 33.09 31.62 22.97
N ASP A 188 33.87 32.62 23.34
CA ASP A 188 33.44 34.01 23.47
C ASP A 188 34.16 34.85 22.42
N SER A 189 33.39 35.59 21.60
CA SER A 189 33.90 36.37 20.48
C SER A 189 34.90 37.43 20.92
N ASP A 190 34.67 38.12 22.09
CA ASP A 190 35.53 39.18 22.60
C ASP A 190 36.81 38.62 23.19
N LYS A 191 36.74 37.50 23.90
CA LYS A 191 37.94 36.81 24.39
C LYS A 191 38.81 36.32 23.23
N LEU A 192 38.22 35.69 22.19
CA LEU A 192 39.00 35.26 21.01
C LEU A 192 39.70 36.48 20.35
N ALA A 193 38.99 37.58 20.16
CA ALA A 193 39.55 38.80 19.58
C ALA A 193 40.70 39.39 20.44
N SER A 194 40.60 39.38 21.78
CA SER A 194 41.61 39.86 22.65
C SER A 194 42.94 39.07 22.59
N TYR A 195 42.82 37.74 22.25
CA TYR A 195 43.98 36.89 22.02
C TYR A 195 44.36 36.76 20.55
N ASN A 196 43.78 37.58 19.66
CA ASN A 196 44.01 37.60 18.22
C ASN A 196 43.70 36.26 17.52
N LEU A 197 42.67 35.56 17.96
CA LEU A 197 42.23 34.30 17.41
C LEU A 197 40.86 34.44 16.72
N SER A 198 40.69 33.78 15.61
CA SER A 198 39.40 33.56 15.00
C SER A 198 38.82 32.20 15.40
N PRO A 199 37.50 31.98 15.34
CA PRO A 199 36.91 30.65 15.66
C PRO A 199 37.41 29.57 14.71
N MET A 200 37.66 29.87 13.46
CA MET A 200 38.21 28.96 12.45
C MET A 200 39.66 28.56 12.77
N GLU A 201 40.50 29.51 13.22
CA GLU A 201 41.87 29.18 13.67
C GLU A 201 41.84 28.28 14.91
N LEU A 202 40.97 28.60 15.87
CA LEU A 202 40.83 27.75 17.06
C LEU A 202 40.36 26.32 16.69
N TYR A 203 39.35 26.21 15.83
CA TYR A 203 38.89 24.90 15.32
C TYR A 203 40.04 24.12 14.68
N ASN A 204 40.82 24.75 13.82
CA ASN A 204 41.96 24.09 13.15
C ASN A 204 43.05 23.67 14.15
N ILE A 205 43.32 24.45 15.16
CA ILE A 205 44.28 24.10 16.25
C ILE A 205 43.79 22.88 17.00
N VAL A 206 42.51 22.88 17.40
CA VAL A 206 41.91 21.72 18.08
C VAL A 206 41.99 20.47 17.19
N ARG A 207 41.52 20.58 15.93
CA ARG A 207 41.50 19.46 14.98
C ARG A 207 42.89 18.87 14.74
N THR A 208 43.90 19.74 14.52
CA THR A 208 45.29 19.27 14.31
C THR A 208 45.95 18.71 15.55
N SER A 209 45.54 19.18 16.73
CA SER A 209 46.08 18.70 18.01
C SER A 209 45.62 17.26 18.35
N VAL A 210 44.46 16.83 17.82
CA VAL A 210 43.90 15.51 18.06
C VAL A 210 44.03 14.55 16.88
N ALA A 211 44.69 14.96 15.82
CA ALA A 211 44.84 14.17 14.62
C ALA A 211 45.88 13.06 14.80
N THR A 212 45.50 11.84 14.43
CA THR A 212 46.38 10.67 14.40
C THR A 212 46.83 10.39 12.96
N TYR A 213 48.17 10.29 12.74
CA TYR A 213 48.71 10.11 11.40
C TYR A 213 49.57 8.84 11.31
N PRO A 214 49.41 8.04 10.23
CA PRO A 214 50.41 7.01 9.91
C PRO A 214 51.69 7.69 9.38
N ILE A 215 52.79 7.47 10.05
CA ILE A 215 54.09 8.07 9.67
C ILE A 215 54.83 7.16 8.64
N GLY A 216 54.68 5.85 8.79
CA GLY A 216 55.35 4.88 7.95
C GLY A 216 55.82 3.66 8.69
N LYS A 217 56.88 3.01 8.23
CA LYS A 217 57.44 1.84 8.88
C LYS A 217 58.96 1.97 9.04
N LEU A 218 59.48 1.44 10.12
CA LEU A 218 60.89 1.30 10.40
C LEU A 218 61.25 -0.20 10.29
N SER A 219 62.12 -0.52 9.35
CA SER A 219 62.64 -1.90 9.23
C SER A 219 63.95 -2.04 9.98
N THR A 220 63.98 -2.79 11.06
CA THR A 220 65.15 -3.09 11.88
C THR A 220 65.40 -4.56 11.97
N GLY A 221 66.49 -5.04 11.34
CA GLY A 221 66.78 -6.47 11.28
C GLY A 221 65.71 -7.27 10.53
N ASN A 222 65.05 -8.20 11.20
CA ASN A 222 64.03 -9.08 10.60
C ASN A 222 62.57 -8.64 10.90
N LYS A 223 62.36 -7.42 11.38
CA LYS A 223 61.03 -6.93 11.78
C LYS A 223 60.74 -5.55 11.19
N ASP A 224 59.58 -5.39 10.64
CA ASP A 224 58.98 -4.10 10.30
C ASP A 224 58.12 -3.60 11.48
N MET A 225 58.42 -2.42 11.95
CA MET A 225 57.64 -1.71 13.00
C MET A 225 56.88 -0.57 12.35
N ILE A 226 55.56 -0.53 12.57
CA ILE A 226 54.70 0.58 12.09
C ILE A 226 54.87 1.78 13.03
N ILE A 227 55.18 2.93 12.47
CA ILE A 227 55.26 4.19 13.21
C ILE A 227 53.94 4.95 13.04
N ARG A 228 53.30 5.28 14.13
CA ARG A 228 52.07 6.10 14.20
C ARG A 228 52.30 7.31 15.08
N PHE A 229 51.85 8.45 14.62
CA PHE A 229 51.66 9.63 15.47
C PHE A 229 50.32 9.51 16.16
N MET A 230 50.30 9.48 17.49
CA MET A 230 49.07 9.37 18.29
C MET A 230 48.72 10.75 18.82
N GLY A 231 47.68 11.35 18.21
CA GLY A 231 47.15 12.64 18.63
C GLY A 231 45.83 12.51 19.39
N ASP A 232 45.25 11.28 19.44
CA ASP A 232 43.97 11.07 20.12
C ASP A 232 44.03 11.51 21.60
N LEU A 233 42.97 12.20 22.02
CA LEU A 233 42.75 12.61 23.40
C LEU A 233 41.53 11.87 23.95
N ASP A 234 41.70 11.16 25.09
CA ASP A 234 40.68 10.28 25.63
C ASP A 234 39.85 10.93 26.75
N TYR A 235 40.34 12.08 27.30
CA TYR A 235 39.73 12.75 28.42
C TYR A 235 39.50 14.25 28.19
N ILE A 236 38.41 14.79 28.70
CA ILE A 236 38.02 16.19 28.58
C ILE A 236 39.11 17.14 29.10
N ASP A 237 39.81 16.77 30.18
CA ASP A 237 40.88 17.61 30.74
C ASP A 237 42.11 17.71 29.84
N GLN A 238 42.35 16.75 28.95
CA GLN A 238 43.38 16.87 27.95
C GLN A 238 43.00 17.92 26.93
N TYR A 239 41.71 18.00 26.47
CA TYR A 239 41.23 19.08 25.61
C TYR A 239 41.35 20.43 26.28
N LYS A 240 41.00 20.61 27.54
CA LYS A 240 41.18 21.89 28.28
C LYS A 240 42.62 22.37 28.29
N ASN A 241 43.59 21.48 28.25
CA ASN A 241 45.02 21.79 28.32
C ASN A 241 45.72 21.83 26.92
N ILE A 242 44.97 21.73 25.81
CA ILE A 242 45.55 21.97 24.46
C ILE A 242 46.26 23.34 24.46
N LEU A 243 47.53 23.35 24.01
CA LEU A 243 48.33 24.53 23.90
C LEU A 243 48.01 25.33 22.63
N ILE A 244 47.76 26.58 22.78
CA ILE A 244 47.45 27.53 21.70
C ILE A 244 48.56 28.57 21.66
N SER A 245 49.25 28.68 20.54
CA SER A 245 50.23 29.71 20.31
C SER A 245 49.60 30.88 19.56
N SER A 246 49.58 32.08 20.16
CA SER A 246 49.10 33.29 19.53
C SER A 246 49.94 34.48 19.91
N ASN A 247 50.45 35.25 18.96
CA ASN A 247 51.27 36.45 19.16
C ASN A 247 52.48 36.23 20.06
N GLY A 248 53.14 35.04 19.97
CA GLY A 248 54.29 34.71 20.82
C GLY A 248 53.95 34.28 22.25
N ASN A 249 52.69 34.30 22.63
CA ASN A 249 52.21 33.82 23.95
C ASN A 249 51.67 32.37 23.79
N THR A 250 51.91 31.55 24.80
CA THR A 250 51.36 30.19 24.89
C THR A 250 50.20 30.22 25.89
N LEU A 251 49.01 29.89 25.40
CA LEU A 251 47.78 29.82 26.16
C LEU A 251 47.26 28.38 26.20
N ARG A 252 46.39 28.09 27.11
CA ARG A 252 45.63 26.84 27.13
C ARG A 252 44.22 27.05 26.62
N LEU A 253 43.61 26.02 26.03
CA LEU A 253 42.23 26.12 25.50
C LEU A 253 41.25 26.63 26.57
N LYS A 254 41.36 26.18 27.83
CA LYS A 254 40.53 26.67 28.95
C LYS A 254 40.64 28.17 29.23
N ASP A 255 41.71 28.85 28.77
CA ASP A 255 41.89 30.28 28.99
C ASP A 255 41.06 31.13 27.97
N VAL A 256 40.73 30.53 26.81
CA VAL A 256 40.03 31.20 25.71
C VAL A 256 38.60 30.67 25.47
N ALA A 257 38.28 29.46 25.95
CA ALA A 257 36.97 28.81 25.73
C ALA A 257 36.62 27.87 26.92
N ASP A 258 35.33 27.65 27.11
CA ASP A 258 34.84 26.67 28.07
C ASP A 258 34.61 25.33 27.37
N VAL A 259 35.18 24.24 27.91
CA VAL A 259 35.07 22.89 27.34
C VAL A 259 34.04 22.11 28.15
N VAL A 260 32.91 21.80 27.54
CA VAL A 260 31.76 21.19 28.20
C VAL A 260 31.28 19.96 27.41
N LEU A 261 31.12 18.82 28.07
CA LEU A 261 30.44 17.68 27.52
C LEU A 261 28.94 17.90 27.69
N THR A 262 28.22 17.91 26.57
CA THR A 262 26.76 18.13 26.54
C THR A 262 26.12 17.24 25.49
N THR A 263 24.84 17.37 25.30
CA THR A 263 24.13 16.72 24.18
C THR A 263 23.94 17.70 23.02
N GLU A 264 23.73 17.18 21.82
CA GLU A 264 23.23 17.95 20.67
C GLU A 264 21.95 18.69 21.06
N ASP A 265 21.70 19.81 20.43
CA ASP A 265 20.41 20.48 20.60
C ASP A 265 19.32 19.51 20.11
N ALA A 266 18.45 19.05 21.02
CA ALA A 266 17.44 18.06 20.72
C ALA A 266 16.46 18.59 19.67
N ASP A 267 16.29 17.86 18.57
CA ASP A 267 15.32 18.15 17.51
C ASP A 267 14.02 17.38 17.70
N ASN A 268 14.01 16.39 18.60
CA ASN A 268 12.89 15.50 18.81
C ASN A 268 12.86 14.93 20.24
N VAL A 269 11.66 14.58 20.70
CA VAL A 269 11.40 13.95 21.98
C VAL A 269 10.18 13.02 21.89
N GLY A 270 10.24 11.87 22.55
CA GLY A 270 9.15 10.89 22.61
C GLY A 270 8.51 10.83 24.00
N TYR A 271 7.19 10.62 24.05
CA TYR A 271 6.43 10.45 25.28
C TYR A 271 5.50 9.25 25.15
N LEU A 272 5.52 8.37 26.13
CA LEU A 272 4.58 7.27 26.27
C LEU A 272 3.64 7.56 27.44
N ASN A 273 2.34 7.73 27.18
CA ASN A 273 1.34 8.03 28.20
C ASN A 273 1.75 9.20 29.13
N GLY A 274 2.35 10.25 28.56
CA GLY A 274 2.83 11.42 29.28
C GLY A 274 4.21 11.33 29.93
N LYS A 275 4.84 10.15 29.92
CA LYS A 275 6.22 9.95 30.40
C LYS A 275 7.21 10.05 29.26
N GLU A 276 8.26 10.83 29.44
CA GLU A 276 9.34 10.92 28.46
C GLU A 276 9.99 9.55 28.21
N SER A 277 10.14 9.18 26.96
CA SER A 277 10.52 7.83 26.53
C SER A 277 11.51 7.85 25.36
N VAL A 278 12.37 6.85 25.31
CA VAL A 278 13.20 6.57 24.13
C VAL A 278 12.46 5.56 23.27
N VAL A 279 12.27 5.88 22.00
CA VAL A 279 11.49 5.04 21.08
C VAL A 279 12.39 4.34 20.08
N VAL A 280 12.30 3.02 20.01
CA VAL A 280 13.03 2.16 19.08
C VAL A 280 12.10 1.75 17.95
N LEU A 281 12.50 2.03 16.73
CA LEU A 281 11.78 1.72 15.49
C LEU A 281 12.50 0.58 14.77
N LEU A 282 11.83 -0.55 14.58
CA LEU A 282 12.37 -1.69 13.85
C LEU A 282 11.89 -1.68 12.40
N GLN A 283 12.83 -1.73 11.47
CA GLN A 283 12.54 -1.83 10.03
C GLN A 283 13.10 -3.13 9.49
N LYS A 284 12.31 -3.89 8.73
CA LYS A 284 12.78 -5.11 8.06
C LYS A 284 13.53 -4.78 6.78
N SER A 285 14.42 -5.68 6.37
CA SER A 285 14.96 -5.69 5.00
C SER A 285 13.91 -6.19 3.99
N SER A 286 14.12 -5.95 2.70
CA SER A 286 13.22 -6.40 1.63
C SER A 286 12.89 -7.90 1.70
N ASP A 287 13.86 -8.72 2.11
CA ASP A 287 13.70 -10.17 2.21
C ASP A 287 13.28 -10.65 3.60
N GLY A 288 13.13 -9.74 4.57
CA GLY A 288 12.79 -10.05 5.96
C GLY A 288 11.36 -10.54 6.13
N ASP A 289 11.17 -11.58 6.94
CA ASP A 289 9.84 -12.04 7.39
C ASP A 289 9.45 -11.31 8.67
N THR A 290 8.35 -10.54 8.62
CA THR A 290 7.90 -9.68 9.73
C THR A 290 7.62 -10.47 11.02
N ILE A 291 6.98 -11.64 10.92
CA ILE A 291 6.60 -12.42 12.09
C ILE A 291 7.84 -13.00 12.77
N THR A 292 8.72 -13.60 11.98
CA THR A 292 9.97 -14.19 12.49
C THR A 292 10.87 -13.13 13.10
N LEU A 293 10.99 -11.98 12.44
CA LEU A 293 11.81 -10.85 12.91
C LEU A 293 11.30 -10.28 14.24
N ASN A 294 9.99 -9.93 14.30
CA ASN A 294 9.43 -9.34 15.52
C ASN A 294 9.52 -10.31 16.70
N ASN A 295 9.23 -11.60 16.49
CA ASN A 295 9.37 -12.60 17.54
C ASN A 295 10.82 -12.73 18.04
N ALA A 296 11.80 -12.69 17.11
CA ALA A 296 13.22 -12.71 17.47
C ALA A 296 13.64 -11.42 18.22
N ALA A 297 13.15 -10.24 17.76
CA ALA A 297 13.44 -8.97 18.40
C ALA A 297 12.88 -8.89 19.82
N PHE A 298 11.62 -9.27 20.01
CA PHE A 298 10.99 -9.27 21.35
C PHE A 298 11.68 -10.26 22.28
N LYS A 299 12.13 -11.41 21.77
CA LYS A 299 12.92 -12.35 22.54
C LYS A 299 14.26 -11.75 22.99
N VAL A 300 14.97 -11.04 22.10
CA VAL A 300 16.20 -10.32 22.45
C VAL A 300 15.93 -9.27 23.53
N ILE A 301 14.84 -8.51 23.43
CA ILE A 301 14.47 -7.51 24.44
C ILE A 301 14.22 -8.17 25.81
N GLU A 302 13.52 -9.29 25.86
CA GLU A 302 13.29 -10.03 27.10
C GLU A 302 14.60 -10.63 27.66
N GLU A 303 15.50 -11.16 26.82
CA GLU A 303 16.82 -11.65 27.23
C GLU A 303 17.69 -10.52 27.79
N MET A 304 17.52 -9.30 27.28
CA MET A 304 18.27 -8.12 27.74
C MET A 304 17.67 -7.46 29.00
N ARG A 305 16.42 -7.80 29.37
CA ARG A 305 15.70 -7.20 30.50
C ARG A 305 16.48 -7.18 31.80
N PRO A 306 17.21 -8.25 32.22
CA PRO A 306 18.00 -8.23 33.45
C PRO A 306 19.18 -7.24 33.45
N TYR A 307 19.60 -6.78 32.26
CA TYR A 307 20.73 -5.86 32.08
C TYR A 307 20.28 -4.40 31.91
N MET A 308 18.95 -4.16 31.80
CA MET A 308 18.39 -2.82 31.67
C MET A 308 18.57 -1.99 32.92
N PRO A 309 18.73 -0.66 32.81
CA PRO A 309 18.79 0.25 33.94
C PRO A 309 17.59 0.09 34.90
N ALA A 310 17.77 0.45 36.16
CA ALA A 310 16.71 0.37 37.16
C ALA A 310 15.47 1.19 36.75
N GLY A 311 14.28 0.68 37.04
CA GLY A 311 13.01 1.33 36.70
C GLY A 311 12.67 1.28 35.20
N THR A 312 13.40 0.49 34.39
CA THR A 312 13.06 0.38 32.95
C THR A 312 11.76 -0.39 32.77
N GLU A 313 10.80 0.32 32.14
CA GLU A 313 9.56 -0.26 31.61
C GLU A 313 9.59 -0.10 30.09
N TYR A 314 8.98 -1.04 29.35
CA TYR A 314 8.78 -0.87 27.91
C TYR A 314 7.38 -1.28 27.48
N SER A 315 6.91 -0.69 26.39
CA SER A 315 5.63 -1.00 25.78
C SER A 315 5.81 -1.18 24.27
N ILE A 316 5.14 -2.17 23.71
CA ILE A 316 5.09 -2.42 22.26
C ILE A 316 3.87 -1.67 21.71
N GLU A 317 4.11 -0.52 21.09
CA GLU A 317 3.04 0.35 20.58
C GLU A 317 2.54 -0.09 19.20
N MET A 318 3.43 -0.69 18.43
CA MET A 318 3.10 -1.26 17.13
C MET A 318 3.76 -2.63 17.00
N ASP A 319 2.96 -3.64 16.70
CA ASP A 319 3.41 -4.95 16.27
C ASP A 319 2.67 -5.37 14.99
N SER A 320 3.36 -5.28 13.86
CA SER A 320 2.80 -5.69 12.58
C SER A 320 2.59 -7.20 12.50
N SER A 321 3.31 -8.00 13.30
CA SER A 321 3.16 -9.46 13.29
C SER A 321 1.81 -9.90 13.88
N GLU A 322 1.31 -9.20 14.91
CA GLU A 322 -0.02 -9.43 15.47
C GLU A 322 -1.11 -9.13 14.42
N ASN A 323 -1.00 -7.99 13.74
CA ASN A 323 -1.95 -7.61 12.69
C ASN A 323 -1.98 -8.62 11.54
N ILE A 324 -0.81 -9.11 11.12
CA ILE A 324 -0.70 -10.15 10.07
C ILE A 324 -1.38 -11.44 10.53
N ASN A 325 -1.06 -11.93 11.73
CA ASN A 325 -1.62 -13.16 12.26
C ASN A 325 -3.15 -13.06 12.44
N ASN A 326 -3.65 -11.95 12.99
CA ASN A 326 -5.08 -11.72 13.19
C ASN A 326 -5.82 -11.69 11.84
N SER A 327 -5.29 -10.98 10.86
CA SER A 327 -5.88 -10.86 9.53
C SER A 327 -5.92 -12.22 8.79
N ILE A 328 -4.81 -12.96 8.78
CA ILE A 328 -4.73 -14.30 8.20
C ILE A 328 -5.72 -15.26 8.90
N SER A 329 -5.78 -15.22 10.23
CA SER A 329 -6.70 -16.03 11.02
C SER A 329 -8.16 -15.73 10.69
N ASN A 330 -8.52 -14.45 10.57
CA ASN A 330 -9.89 -14.02 10.26
C ASN A 330 -10.33 -14.46 8.86
N VAL A 331 -9.46 -14.31 7.84
CA VAL A 331 -9.77 -14.78 6.47
C VAL A 331 -9.86 -16.30 6.42
N SER A 332 -8.93 -17.00 7.07
CA SER A 332 -8.95 -18.48 7.14
C SER A 332 -10.19 -19.00 7.86
N SER A 333 -10.58 -18.37 8.96
CA SER A 333 -11.81 -18.68 9.68
C SER A 333 -13.05 -18.46 8.80
N SER A 334 -13.10 -17.31 8.09
CA SER A 334 -14.20 -17.01 7.15
C SER A 334 -14.28 -18.04 6.03
N ALA A 335 -13.14 -18.50 5.49
CA ALA A 335 -13.09 -19.55 4.48
C ALA A 335 -13.62 -20.90 5.01
N VAL A 336 -13.25 -21.29 6.23
CA VAL A 336 -13.74 -22.52 6.87
C VAL A 336 -15.23 -22.42 7.16
N GLN A 337 -15.72 -21.28 7.69
CA GLN A 337 -17.15 -21.06 7.90
C GLN A 337 -17.93 -21.11 6.59
N GLY A 338 -17.39 -20.51 5.52
CA GLY A 338 -17.96 -20.58 4.18
C GLY A 338 -18.04 -22.00 3.65
N LEU A 339 -17.00 -22.83 3.85
CA LEU A 339 -16.98 -24.24 3.49
C LEU A 339 -18.06 -25.03 4.22
N VAL A 340 -18.24 -24.78 5.50
CA VAL A 340 -19.29 -25.44 6.32
C VAL A 340 -20.68 -25.05 5.82
N LEU A 341 -20.93 -23.76 5.58
CA LEU A 341 -22.21 -23.29 5.07
C LEU A 341 -22.51 -23.84 3.67
N ALA A 342 -21.51 -23.85 2.77
CA ALA A 342 -21.62 -24.45 1.45
C ALA A 342 -22.00 -25.95 1.55
N THR A 343 -21.36 -26.69 2.47
CA THR A 343 -21.68 -28.12 2.73
C THR A 343 -23.11 -28.32 3.24
N ILE A 344 -23.59 -27.41 4.13
CA ILE A 344 -24.97 -27.48 4.64
C ILE A 344 -25.96 -27.25 3.49
N ILE A 345 -25.71 -26.23 2.64
CA ILE A 345 -26.57 -25.96 1.48
C ILE A 345 -26.60 -27.18 0.52
N LEU A 346 -25.44 -27.73 0.20
CA LEU A 346 -25.37 -28.96 -0.60
C LEU A 346 -26.21 -30.10 0.01
N PHE A 347 -26.13 -30.29 1.32
CA PHE A 347 -26.94 -31.30 2.00
C PHE A 347 -28.45 -31.05 1.89
N VAL A 348 -28.89 -29.79 2.03
CA VAL A 348 -30.30 -29.39 1.89
C VAL A 348 -30.83 -29.69 0.49
N PHE A 349 -30.03 -29.46 -0.56
CA PHE A 349 -30.42 -29.69 -1.96
C PHE A 349 -30.32 -31.18 -2.34
N LEU A 350 -29.24 -31.87 -1.97
CA LEU A 350 -28.99 -33.25 -2.36
C LEU A 350 -29.76 -34.26 -1.50
N LYS A 351 -30.06 -33.92 -0.24
CA LYS A 351 -30.71 -34.80 0.76
C LYS A 351 -30.06 -36.19 0.91
N SER A 352 -28.79 -36.28 0.56
CA SER A 352 -27.99 -37.50 0.62
C SER A 352 -26.66 -37.22 1.32
N PHE A 353 -26.48 -37.73 2.50
CA PHE A 353 -25.25 -37.54 3.27
C PHE A 353 -24.01 -38.03 2.50
N ARG A 354 -24.09 -39.19 1.84
CA ARG A 354 -22.97 -39.76 1.08
C ARG A 354 -22.53 -38.89 -0.08
N THR A 355 -23.50 -38.37 -0.86
CA THR A 355 -23.22 -37.47 -1.99
C THR A 355 -22.65 -36.14 -1.51
N THR A 356 -23.19 -35.60 -0.41
CA THR A 356 -22.70 -34.36 0.18
C THR A 356 -21.26 -34.48 0.67
N VAL A 357 -20.95 -35.55 1.44
CA VAL A 357 -19.58 -35.78 1.93
C VAL A 357 -18.60 -35.95 0.78
N LEU A 358 -18.99 -36.62 -0.31
CA LEU A 358 -18.16 -36.85 -1.48
C LEU A 358 -17.75 -35.52 -2.12
N ILE A 359 -18.71 -34.58 -2.33
CA ILE A 359 -18.44 -33.25 -2.89
C ILE A 359 -17.63 -32.41 -1.89
N SER A 360 -18.03 -32.41 -0.61
CA SER A 360 -17.38 -31.61 0.43
C SER A 360 -15.93 -32.05 0.70
N LEU A 361 -15.58 -33.31 0.52
CA LEU A 361 -14.21 -33.81 0.67
C LEU A 361 -13.29 -33.32 -0.47
N ALA A 362 -13.85 -33.10 -1.66
CA ALA A 362 -13.09 -32.62 -2.80
C ALA A 362 -12.55 -31.19 -2.60
N LEU A 363 -13.26 -30.35 -1.83
CA LEU A 363 -12.91 -28.94 -1.61
C LEU A 363 -11.60 -28.75 -0.84
N PRO A 364 -11.41 -29.33 0.36
CA PRO A 364 -10.14 -29.24 1.07
C PRO A 364 -8.97 -29.79 0.26
N VAL A 365 -9.18 -30.88 -0.49
CA VAL A 365 -8.14 -31.46 -1.35
C VAL A 365 -7.70 -30.48 -2.44
N ALA A 366 -8.65 -29.81 -3.10
CA ALA A 366 -8.33 -28.81 -4.12
C ALA A 366 -7.63 -27.58 -3.52
N ILE A 367 -8.05 -27.11 -2.34
CA ILE A 367 -7.42 -25.97 -1.64
C ILE A 367 -5.98 -26.30 -1.26
N VAL A 368 -5.75 -27.45 -0.62
CA VAL A 368 -4.40 -27.87 -0.21
C VAL A 368 -3.49 -28.06 -1.43
N PHE A 369 -4.01 -28.61 -2.51
CA PHE A 369 -3.29 -28.75 -3.76
C PHE A 369 -2.89 -27.38 -4.35
N THR A 370 -3.73 -26.35 -4.19
CA THR A 370 -3.46 -25.00 -4.65
C THR A 370 -2.22 -24.39 -3.98
N PHE A 371 -1.97 -24.65 -2.70
CA PHE A 371 -0.78 -24.15 -2.01
C PHE A 371 0.52 -24.65 -2.64
N ALA A 372 0.56 -25.85 -3.18
CA ALA A 372 1.73 -26.35 -3.89
C ALA A 372 2.08 -25.50 -5.12
N PHE A 373 1.07 -25.10 -5.90
CA PHE A 373 1.28 -24.24 -7.07
C PHE A 373 1.65 -22.80 -6.69
N LEU A 374 1.03 -22.26 -5.62
CA LEU A 374 1.34 -20.93 -5.11
C LEU A 374 2.79 -20.84 -4.64
N ALA A 375 3.25 -21.81 -3.87
CA ALA A 375 4.64 -21.88 -3.39
C ALA A 375 5.66 -22.00 -4.55
N MET A 376 5.34 -22.78 -5.60
CA MET A 376 6.20 -22.89 -6.81
C MET A 376 6.38 -21.54 -7.52
N ARG A 377 5.42 -20.62 -7.36
CA ARG A 377 5.48 -19.27 -7.93
C ARG A 377 6.10 -18.24 -6.98
N GLY A 378 6.47 -18.62 -5.76
CA GLY A 378 7.02 -17.72 -4.74
C GLY A 378 6.00 -16.71 -4.22
N THR A 379 4.69 -17.02 -4.31
CA THR A 379 3.65 -16.17 -3.71
C THR A 379 3.65 -16.30 -2.20
N THR A 380 3.26 -15.24 -1.48
CA THR A 380 3.15 -15.24 -0.03
C THR A 380 1.73 -15.56 0.44
N LEU A 381 1.60 -16.04 1.68
CA LEU A 381 0.31 -16.11 2.35
C LEU A 381 -0.06 -14.73 2.87
N ASN A 382 -0.90 -14.03 2.12
CA ASN A 382 -1.35 -12.69 2.44
C ASN A 382 -2.87 -12.56 2.33
N LEU A 383 -3.44 -11.44 2.78
CA LEU A 383 -4.88 -11.19 2.73
C LEU A 383 -5.45 -11.44 1.33
N ILE A 384 -4.74 -10.99 0.30
CA ILE A 384 -5.22 -11.02 -1.08
C ILE A 384 -5.18 -12.44 -1.67
N SER A 385 -4.10 -13.21 -1.42
CA SER A 385 -4.01 -14.62 -1.85
C SER A 385 -5.02 -15.52 -1.15
N LEU A 386 -5.20 -15.33 0.18
CA LEU A 386 -6.19 -16.07 0.97
C LEU A 386 -7.62 -15.70 0.59
N MET A 387 -7.87 -14.44 0.22
CA MET A 387 -9.15 -13.98 -0.30
C MET A 387 -9.48 -14.69 -1.63
N GLY A 388 -8.51 -14.78 -2.54
CA GLY A 388 -8.64 -15.57 -3.78
C GLY A 388 -8.99 -17.03 -3.52
N LEU A 389 -8.36 -17.66 -2.53
CA LEU A 389 -8.69 -19.02 -2.10
C LEU A 389 -10.09 -19.13 -1.50
N SER A 390 -10.50 -18.17 -0.66
CA SER A 390 -11.82 -18.15 -0.02
C SER A 390 -12.95 -18.01 -1.04
N ILE A 391 -12.76 -17.18 -2.06
CA ILE A 391 -13.66 -17.07 -3.21
C ILE A 391 -13.67 -18.39 -3.98
N GLY A 392 -12.49 -18.98 -4.19
CA GLY A 392 -12.32 -20.28 -4.82
C GLY A 392 -13.20 -21.34 -4.17
N VAL A 393 -13.32 -21.37 -2.83
CA VAL A 393 -14.17 -22.34 -2.11
C VAL A 393 -15.61 -22.34 -2.64
N GLY A 394 -16.20 -21.17 -2.85
CA GLY A 394 -17.55 -21.07 -3.41
C GLY A 394 -17.66 -21.60 -4.84
N MET A 395 -16.63 -21.37 -5.64
CA MET A 395 -16.62 -21.73 -7.08
C MET A 395 -16.18 -23.17 -7.35
N LEU A 396 -15.33 -23.75 -6.49
CA LEU A 396 -14.80 -25.11 -6.64
C LEU A 396 -15.90 -26.17 -6.55
N THR A 397 -17.01 -25.85 -5.89
CA THR A 397 -18.17 -26.75 -5.79
C THR A 397 -18.83 -27.01 -7.13
N ASP A 398 -18.86 -26.01 -8.05
CA ASP A 398 -19.60 -26.08 -9.31
C ASP A 398 -19.15 -27.27 -10.17
N ASN A 399 -17.86 -27.42 -10.38
CA ASN A 399 -17.31 -28.52 -11.19
C ASN A 399 -17.65 -29.89 -10.61
N SER A 400 -17.54 -30.01 -9.29
CA SER A 400 -17.83 -31.24 -8.54
C SER A 400 -19.32 -31.60 -8.56
N VAL A 401 -20.16 -30.58 -8.42
CA VAL A 401 -21.63 -30.75 -8.45
C VAL A 401 -22.11 -31.22 -9.82
N VAL A 402 -21.63 -30.62 -10.91
CA VAL A 402 -22.00 -30.99 -12.28
C VAL A 402 -21.65 -32.47 -12.57
N VAL A 403 -20.45 -32.90 -12.17
CA VAL A 403 -20.02 -34.31 -12.35
C VAL A 403 -20.90 -35.27 -11.54
N VAL A 404 -21.10 -34.94 -10.25
CA VAL A 404 -21.92 -35.83 -9.38
C VAL A 404 -23.39 -35.86 -9.80
N ASP A 405 -23.96 -34.74 -10.23
CA ASP A 405 -25.35 -34.66 -10.70
C ASP A 405 -25.53 -35.50 -11.98
N ASN A 406 -24.57 -35.48 -12.89
CA ASN A 406 -24.65 -36.30 -14.09
C ASN A 406 -24.44 -37.80 -13.80
N ILE A 407 -23.54 -38.15 -12.87
CA ILE A 407 -23.41 -39.54 -12.37
C ILE A 407 -24.75 -40.00 -11.75
N TYR A 408 -25.37 -39.12 -10.95
CA TYR A 408 -26.68 -39.37 -10.33
C TYR A 408 -27.77 -39.63 -11.40
N ARG A 409 -27.82 -38.83 -12.46
CA ARG A 409 -28.75 -39.02 -13.60
C ARG A 409 -28.54 -40.38 -14.27
N HIS A 410 -27.30 -40.82 -14.53
CA HIS A 410 -26.99 -42.10 -15.12
C HIS A 410 -27.46 -43.29 -14.24
N ILE A 411 -27.37 -43.15 -12.90
CA ILE A 411 -27.81 -44.21 -11.98
C ILE A 411 -29.34 -44.24 -11.87
N THR A 412 -30.00 -43.07 -11.80
CA THR A 412 -31.44 -42.98 -11.47
C THR A 412 -32.35 -43.00 -12.68
N GLU A 413 -31.98 -42.28 -13.75
CA GLU A 413 -32.81 -42.15 -14.95
C GLU A 413 -32.43 -43.21 -16.03
N LEU A 414 -31.13 -43.39 -16.25
CA LEU A 414 -30.63 -44.35 -17.27
C LEU A 414 -30.42 -45.77 -16.73
N ASN A 415 -30.65 -45.97 -15.45
CA ASN A 415 -30.52 -47.28 -14.78
C ASN A 415 -29.16 -48.00 -14.94
N SER A 416 -28.08 -47.26 -15.21
CA SER A 416 -26.73 -47.77 -15.40
C SER A 416 -26.13 -48.34 -14.10
N PRO A 417 -25.27 -49.35 -14.14
CA PRO A 417 -24.49 -49.80 -12.98
C PRO A 417 -23.63 -48.68 -12.44
N VAL A 418 -23.46 -48.57 -11.12
CA VAL A 418 -22.78 -47.41 -10.47
C VAL A 418 -21.38 -47.13 -11.03
N ARG A 419 -20.62 -48.15 -11.34
CA ARG A 419 -19.26 -48.03 -11.90
C ARG A 419 -19.28 -47.50 -13.35
N GLU A 420 -20.18 -47.99 -14.19
CA GLU A 420 -20.36 -47.49 -15.55
C GLU A 420 -20.97 -46.08 -15.55
N ALA A 421 -21.92 -45.83 -14.66
CA ALA A 421 -22.50 -44.51 -14.44
C ALA A 421 -21.43 -43.48 -14.05
N ALA A 422 -20.47 -43.85 -13.18
CA ALA A 422 -19.38 -42.97 -12.78
C ALA A 422 -18.40 -42.71 -13.94
N GLU A 423 -18.08 -43.71 -14.79
CA GLU A 423 -17.20 -43.55 -15.96
C GLU A 423 -17.90 -42.72 -17.03
N ASN A 424 -19.04 -43.16 -17.55
CA ASN A 424 -19.75 -42.57 -18.67
C ASN A 424 -20.37 -41.19 -18.30
N GLY A 425 -20.90 -41.07 -17.06
CA GLY A 425 -21.48 -39.84 -16.57
C GLY A 425 -20.44 -38.74 -16.37
N THR A 426 -19.21 -39.09 -15.99
CA THR A 426 -18.14 -38.13 -15.92
C THR A 426 -17.64 -37.73 -17.32
N GLU A 427 -17.48 -38.71 -18.21
CA GLU A 427 -16.96 -38.49 -19.57
C GLU A 427 -17.90 -37.58 -20.38
N GLU A 428 -19.24 -37.76 -20.25
CA GLU A 428 -20.23 -36.89 -20.92
C GLU A 428 -20.09 -35.42 -20.54
N VAL A 429 -19.74 -35.09 -19.30
CA VAL A 429 -19.67 -33.67 -18.85
C VAL A 429 -18.25 -33.14 -18.75
N THR A 430 -17.21 -33.93 -18.98
CA THR A 430 -15.79 -33.53 -18.83
C THR A 430 -15.46 -32.28 -19.65
N PHE A 431 -15.91 -32.21 -20.91
CA PHE A 431 -15.63 -31.08 -21.78
C PHE A 431 -16.33 -29.82 -21.27
N SER A 432 -17.59 -29.92 -20.84
CA SER A 432 -18.35 -28.78 -20.30
C SER A 432 -17.76 -28.27 -18.98
N VAL A 433 -17.26 -29.14 -18.10
CA VAL A 433 -16.58 -28.80 -16.84
C VAL A 433 -15.26 -28.06 -17.12
N ILE A 434 -14.44 -28.58 -18.05
CA ILE A 434 -13.18 -27.93 -18.44
C ILE A 434 -13.46 -26.55 -19.04
N ALA A 435 -14.43 -26.43 -19.93
CA ALA A 435 -14.79 -25.19 -20.58
C ALA A 435 -15.30 -24.14 -19.56
N SER A 436 -16.16 -24.55 -18.63
CA SER A 436 -16.64 -23.70 -17.54
C SER A 436 -15.49 -23.17 -16.66
N ALA A 437 -14.57 -24.03 -16.26
CA ALA A 437 -13.43 -23.61 -15.48
C ALA A 437 -12.46 -22.71 -16.28
N LEU A 438 -12.29 -22.97 -17.58
CA LEU A 438 -11.50 -22.10 -18.46
C LEU A 438 -12.09 -20.71 -18.61
N THR A 439 -13.42 -20.55 -18.63
CA THR A 439 -14.02 -19.20 -18.65
C THR A 439 -13.64 -18.39 -17.41
N THR A 440 -13.57 -19.00 -16.24
CA THR A 440 -13.12 -18.35 -15.01
C THR A 440 -11.63 -18.04 -15.05
N ILE A 441 -10.79 -18.96 -15.51
CA ILE A 441 -9.33 -18.76 -15.62
C ILE A 441 -9.03 -17.60 -16.58
N VAL A 442 -9.67 -17.56 -17.73
CA VAL A 442 -9.46 -16.56 -18.79
C VAL A 442 -9.80 -15.14 -18.32
N VAL A 443 -10.70 -14.99 -17.37
CA VAL A 443 -11.05 -13.67 -16.79
C VAL A 443 -9.92 -13.07 -15.97
N PHE A 444 -9.16 -13.89 -15.25
CA PHE A 444 -8.04 -13.43 -14.42
C PHE A 444 -6.71 -13.32 -15.18
N LEU A 445 -6.62 -13.94 -16.34
CA LEU A 445 -5.41 -13.93 -17.14
C LEU A 445 -4.94 -12.52 -17.56
N PRO A 446 -5.80 -11.59 -18.01
CA PRO A 446 -5.39 -10.23 -18.36
C PRO A 446 -4.75 -9.45 -17.22
N ILE A 447 -5.21 -9.65 -15.98
CA ILE A 447 -4.65 -8.96 -14.79
C ILE A 447 -3.15 -9.26 -14.63
N LEU A 448 -2.70 -10.47 -15.00
CA LEU A 448 -1.30 -10.86 -14.89
C LEU A 448 -0.39 -10.16 -15.92
N PHE A 449 -0.95 -9.63 -17.00
CA PHE A 449 -0.17 -9.06 -18.11
C PHE A 449 -0.27 -7.54 -18.21
N ILE A 450 -1.28 -6.89 -17.58
CA ILE A 450 -1.42 -5.44 -17.60
C ILE A 450 -0.40 -4.83 -16.63
N PRO A 451 0.58 -4.00 -17.10
CA PRO A 451 1.54 -3.37 -16.21
C PRO A 451 0.85 -2.35 -15.30
N GLY A 452 1.30 -2.22 -14.05
CA GLY A 452 0.85 -1.21 -13.13
C GLY A 452 0.47 -1.73 -11.75
N LEU A 453 -0.04 -0.81 -10.92
CA LEU A 453 -0.36 -1.05 -9.53
C LEU A 453 -1.43 -2.15 -9.36
N ALA A 454 -2.43 -2.19 -10.25
CA ALA A 454 -3.47 -3.22 -10.25
C ALA A 454 -2.89 -4.65 -10.36
N ARG A 455 -1.89 -4.85 -11.23
CA ARG A 455 -1.20 -6.15 -11.33
C ARG A 455 -0.50 -6.53 -10.03
N GLU A 456 0.27 -5.61 -9.48
CA GLU A 456 1.06 -5.89 -8.27
C GLU A 456 0.16 -6.26 -7.08
N PHE A 457 -0.99 -5.58 -6.92
CA PHE A 457 -1.97 -5.94 -5.89
C PHE A 457 -2.66 -7.28 -6.14
N PHE A 458 -3.13 -7.54 -7.36
CA PHE A 458 -4.06 -8.65 -7.61
C PHE A 458 -3.44 -9.87 -8.28
N ARG A 459 -2.13 -9.85 -8.52
CA ARG A 459 -1.38 -10.98 -9.09
C ARG A 459 -1.53 -12.24 -8.26
N ASP A 460 -1.34 -12.17 -6.95
CA ASP A 460 -1.39 -13.32 -6.05
C ASP A 460 -2.80 -13.89 -5.94
N MET A 461 -3.83 -13.02 -5.93
CA MET A 461 -5.22 -13.45 -5.99
C MET A 461 -5.55 -14.16 -7.31
N SER A 462 -5.08 -13.59 -8.44
CA SER A 462 -5.29 -14.19 -9.75
C SER A 462 -4.66 -15.58 -9.83
N TYR A 463 -3.42 -15.75 -9.33
CA TYR A 463 -2.80 -17.07 -9.22
C TYR A 463 -3.59 -18.01 -8.31
N ALA A 464 -4.07 -17.55 -7.15
CA ALA A 464 -4.86 -18.36 -6.24
C ALA A 464 -6.16 -18.86 -6.91
N ILE A 465 -6.88 -18.00 -7.63
CA ILE A 465 -8.11 -18.39 -8.34
C ILE A 465 -7.81 -19.31 -9.54
N ILE A 466 -6.79 -19.02 -10.34
CA ILE A 466 -6.40 -19.86 -11.49
C ILE A 466 -6.00 -21.26 -11.02
N PHE A 467 -5.11 -21.33 -10.04
CA PHE A 467 -4.60 -22.62 -9.56
C PHE A 467 -5.65 -23.43 -8.78
N SER A 468 -6.52 -22.77 -8.02
CA SER A 468 -7.63 -23.44 -7.35
C SER A 468 -8.62 -24.05 -8.34
N ASN A 469 -8.94 -23.33 -9.44
CA ASN A 469 -9.78 -23.88 -10.49
C ASN A 469 -9.11 -25.06 -11.23
N LEU A 470 -7.80 -24.97 -11.54
CA LEU A 470 -7.05 -26.09 -12.11
C LEU A 470 -7.05 -27.32 -11.19
N ALA A 471 -6.81 -27.10 -9.90
CA ALA A 471 -6.88 -28.17 -8.90
C ALA A 471 -8.29 -28.80 -8.84
N ALA A 472 -9.35 -27.97 -8.88
CA ALA A 472 -10.74 -28.42 -8.87
C ALA A 472 -11.08 -29.28 -10.10
N ILE A 473 -10.64 -28.90 -11.29
CA ILE A 473 -10.83 -29.73 -12.50
C ILE A 473 -10.19 -31.11 -12.30
N ILE A 474 -8.93 -31.14 -11.87
CA ILE A 474 -8.20 -32.40 -11.64
C ILE A 474 -8.95 -33.28 -10.63
N VAL A 475 -9.38 -32.69 -9.51
CA VAL A 475 -10.14 -33.41 -8.48
C VAL A 475 -11.51 -33.89 -9.00
N ALA A 476 -12.23 -33.03 -9.74
CA ALA A 476 -13.57 -33.35 -10.27
C ALA A 476 -13.57 -34.48 -11.29
N ILE A 477 -12.55 -34.59 -12.16
CA ILE A 477 -12.49 -35.64 -13.19
C ILE A 477 -11.73 -36.91 -12.77
N THR A 478 -11.07 -36.90 -11.60
CA THR A 478 -10.30 -38.08 -11.11
C THR A 478 -10.79 -38.58 -9.78
N LEU A 479 -10.71 -37.75 -8.71
CA LEU A 479 -11.07 -38.16 -7.34
C LEU A 479 -12.58 -38.44 -7.20
N ILE A 480 -13.42 -37.54 -7.72
CA ILE A 480 -14.88 -37.63 -7.58
C ILE A 480 -15.43 -38.92 -8.24
N PRO A 481 -15.17 -39.23 -9.53
CA PRO A 481 -15.69 -40.46 -10.14
C PRO A 481 -15.15 -41.73 -9.47
N MET A 482 -13.90 -41.70 -9.00
CA MET A 482 -13.31 -42.82 -8.25
C MET A 482 -14.06 -43.05 -6.94
N LEU A 483 -14.29 -41.99 -6.15
CA LEU A 483 -15.06 -42.10 -4.90
C LEU A 483 -16.53 -42.41 -5.15
N ALA A 484 -17.15 -41.81 -6.17
CA ALA A 484 -18.53 -42.08 -6.57
C ALA A 484 -18.77 -43.56 -6.90
N SER A 485 -17.84 -44.15 -7.66
CA SER A 485 -17.92 -45.61 -8.05
C SER A 485 -17.93 -46.58 -6.88
N ARG A 486 -17.45 -46.13 -5.67
CA ARG A 486 -17.32 -46.99 -4.47
C ARG A 486 -18.31 -46.62 -3.36
N PHE A 487 -18.60 -45.33 -3.17
CA PHE A 487 -19.41 -44.86 -2.05
C PHE A 487 -20.89 -44.64 -2.39
N LEU A 488 -21.23 -44.45 -3.67
CA LEU A 488 -22.62 -44.31 -4.08
C LEU A 488 -23.35 -45.64 -4.16
N ASN A 489 -24.62 -45.65 -3.77
CA ASN A 489 -25.47 -46.84 -3.84
C ASN A 489 -26.87 -46.43 -4.31
N ARG A 490 -27.45 -47.18 -5.19
CA ARG A 490 -28.77 -46.95 -5.76
C ARG A 490 -29.90 -46.79 -4.71
N LYS A 491 -29.79 -47.44 -3.54
CA LYS A 491 -30.75 -47.30 -2.44
C LYS A 491 -30.69 -45.96 -1.71
N SER A 492 -29.53 -45.27 -1.73
CA SER A 492 -29.32 -43.98 -1.06
C SER A 492 -29.75 -42.77 -1.89
N MET A 493 -30.18 -42.98 -3.13
CA MET A 493 -30.42 -41.93 -4.12
C MET A 493 -31.92 -41.67 -4.42
N LYS A 494 -32.86 -42.28 -3.73
CA LYS A 494 -34.27 -41.94 -3.85
C LYS A 494 -34.59 -40.64 -3.13
N SER A 495 -34.37 -39.50 -3.77
CA SER A 495 -34.83 -38.20 -3.29
C SER A 495 -35.93 -37.69 -4.20
N GLU A 496 -37.17 -37.77 -3.78
CA GLU A 496 -38.27 -36.97 -4.36
C GLU A 496 -37.99 -35.48 -4.07
N ASP A 497 -38.33 -34.63 -5.05
CA ASP A 497 -38.29 -33.17 -4.86
C ASP A 497 -39.14 -32.80 -3.62
N GLY A 498 -38.54 -32.05 -2.67
CA GLY A 498 -39.26 -31.64 -1.48
C GLY A 498 -40.42 -30.70 -1.82
N LYS A 499 -41.44 -30.67 -0.96
CA LYS A 499 -42.63 -29.81 -1.14
C LYS A 499 -42.28 -28.36 -1.44
N PHE A 500 -41.21 -27.82 -0.83
CA PHE A 500 -40.73 -26.45 -1.08
C PHE A 500 -40.18 -26.31 -2.50
N PHE A 501 -39.29 -27.20 -2.94
CA PHE A 501 -38.71 -27.14 -4.28
C PHE A 501 -39.78 -27.35 -5.39
N LYS A 502 -40.77 -28.22 -5.18
CA LYS A 502 -41.92 -28.38 -6.10
C LYS A 502 -42.70 -27.05 -6.26
N LYS A 503 -42.87 -26.25 -5.18
CA LYS A 503 -43.49 -24.94 -5.27
C LYS A 503 -42.63 -23.93 -6.04
N VAL A 504 -41.31 -23.88 -5.77
CA VAL A 504 -40.36 -23.00 -6.50
C VAL A 504 -40.34 -23.34 -7.98
N LYS A 505 -40.27 -24.60 -8.34
CA LYS A 505 -40.31 -25.11 -9.70
C LYS A 505 -41.62 -24.72 -10.42
N ALA A 506 -42.76 -24.93 -9.79
CA ALA A 506 -44.07 -24.56 -10.33
C ALA A 506 -44.18 -23.01 -10.55
N PHE A 507 -43.69 -22.22 -9.59
CA PHE A 507 -43.66 -20.76 -9.74
C PHE A 507 -42.77 -20.34 -10.92
N TYR A 508 -41.55 -20.90 -11.00
CA TYR A 508 -40.62 -20.61 -12.09
C TYR A 508 -41.19 -20.96 -13.47
N LEU A 509 -41.81 -22.15 -13.59
CA LEU A 509 -42.46 -22.58 -14.86
C LEU A 509 -43.59 -21.63 -15.28
N LYS A 510 -44.31 -21.06 -14.30
CA LYS A 510 -45.31 -20.02 -14.56
C LYS A 510 -44.70 -18.72 -15.11
N VAL A 511 -43.60 -18.30 -14.52
CA VAL A 511 -42.83 -17.10 -14.93
C VAL A 511 -42.25 -17.29 -16.33
N ILE A 512 -41.56 -18.41 -16.60
CA ILE A 512 -40.92 -18.65 -17.89
C ILE A 512 -41.94 -18.80 -19.03
N ASN A 513 -43.07 -19.46 -18.80
CA ASN A 513 -44.15 -19.56 -19.78
C ASN A 513 -44.73 -18.18 -20.13
N SER A 514 -44.99 -17.33 -19.13
CA SER A 514 -45.43 -15.95 -19.34
C SER A 514 -44.38 -15.11 -20.09
N ALA A 515 -43.12 -15.27 -19.73
CA ALA A 515 -42.01 -14.53 -20.34
C ALA A 515 -41.76 -14.96 -21.80
N VAL A 516 -41.90 -16.24 -22.10
CA VAL A 516 -41.81 -16.78 -23.50
C VAL A 516 -43.00 -16.31 -24.35
N SER A 517 -44.19 -16.14 -23.75
CA SER A 517 -45.37 -15.59 -24.46
C SER A 517 -45.21 -14.09 -24.77
N HIS A 518 -44.53 -13.31 -23.91
CA HIS A 518 -44.38 -11.84 -24.02
C HIS A 518 -42.90 -11.43 -24.20
N LYS A 519 -42.21 -12.04 -25.19
CA LYS A 519 -40.73 -11.89 -25.40
C LYS A 519 -40.26 -10.43 -25.46
N GLY A 520 -40.95 -9.58 -26.24
CA GLY A 520 -40.59 -8.17 -26.39
C GLY A 520 -40.69 -7.34 -25.12
N LEU A 521 -41.75 -7.53 -24.35
CA LEU A 521 -41.99 -6.81 -23.11
C LEU A 521 -40.94 -7.22 -22.03
N THR A 522 -40.60 -8.51 -21.95
CA THR A 522 -39.61 -9.02 -21.02
C THR A 522 -38.24 -8.42 -21.30
N VAL A 523 -37.80 -8.40 -22.54
CA VAL A 523 -36.52 -7.77 -22.94
C VAL A 523 -36.55 -6.27 -22.63
N LEU A 524 -37.63 -5.56 -22.92
CA LEU A 524 -37.76 -4.12 -22.66
C LEU A 524 -37.65 -3.80 -21.16
N ILE A 525 -38.32 -4.58 -20.30
CA ILE A 525 -38.25 -4.43 -18.85
C ILE A 525 -36.81 -4.63 -18.34
N MET A 526 -36.12 -5.68 -18.82
CA MET A 526 -34.75 -5.98 -18.38
C MET A 526 -33.76 -4.91 -18.82
N VAL A 527 -33.86 -4.44 -20.05
CA VAL A 527 -33.06 -3.33 -20.59
C VAL A 527 -33.35 -2.03 -19.85
N GLY A 528 -34.62 -1.75 -19.58
CA GLY A 528 -35.03 -0.58 -18.79
C GLY A 528 -34.50 -0.61 -17.36
N LEU A 529 -34.57 -1.75 -16.68
CA LEU A 529 -34.01 -1.95 -15.36
C LEU A 529 -32.48 -1.76 -15.35
N PHE A 530 -31.76 -2.25 -16.37
CA PHE A 530 -30.33 -2.05 -16.52
C PHE A 530 -29.96 -0.58 -16.66
N PHE A 531 -30.58 0.14 -17.60
CA PHE A 531 -30.30 1.57 -17.78
C PHE A 531 -30.70 2.40 -16.57
N PHE A 532 -31.83 2.09 -15.93
CA PHE A 532 -32.24 2.72 -14.67
C PHE A 532 -31.15 2.54 -13.59
N SER A 533 -30.63 1.31 -13.42
CA SER A 533 -29.59 1.02 -12.43
C SER A 533 -28.29 1.77 -12.71
N ILE A 534 -27.84 1.86 -13.95
CA ILE A 534 -26.61 2.59 -14.31
C ILE A 534 -26.76 4.11 -14.18
N LEU A 535 -27.94 4.67 -14.47
CA LEU A 535 -28.16 6.11 -14.40
C LEU A 535 -28.38 6.62 -12.97
N VAL A 536 -29.04 5.83 -12.13
CA VAL A 536 -29.42 6.23 -10.78
C VAL A 536 -28.41 5.73 -9.72
N GLY A 537 -27.98 4.48 -9.84
CA GLY A 537 -27.18 3.81 -8.82
C GLY A 537 -25.86 4.51 -8.48
N PRO A 538 -25.00 4.86 -9.46
CA PRO A 538 -23.72 5.52 -9.18
C PRO A 538 -23.86 6.88 -8.48
N LYS A 539 -24.99 7.59 -8.64
CA LYS A 539 -25.26 8.87 -7.94
C LYS A 539 -25.47 8.68 -6.44
N LEU A 540 -25.90 7.48 -6.04
CA LEU A 540 -26.18 7.12 -4.64
C LEU A 540 -24.96 6.52 -3.95
N LEU A 541 -23.93 6.13 -4.70
CA LEU A 541 -22.73 5.45 -4.19
C LEU A 541 -21.56 6.43 -4.05
N LYS A 542 -20.70 6.17 -3.07
CA LYS A 542 -19.42 6.84 -2.90
C LYS A 542 -18.35 6.08 -3.67
N PHE A 543 -17.34 6.81 -4.14
CA PHE A 543 -16.16 6.22 -4.77
C PHE A 543 -14.96 6.42 -3.84
N GLU A 544 -14.26 5.34 -3.52
CA GLU A 544 -13.06 5.32 -2.68
C GLU A 544 -11.98 4.52 -3.40
N PHE A 545 -10.70 4.76 -3.05
CA PHE A 545 -9.62 3.95 -3.62
C PHE A 545 -9.53 2.60 -2.91
N MET A 546 -9.33 2.62 -1.60
CA MET A 546 -9.29 1.44 -0.74
C MET A 546 -10.32 1.54 0.38
N PRO A 547 -10.89 0.43 0.84
CA PRO A 547 -11.79 0.45 1.97
C PRO A 547 -11.06 0.85 3.26
N LYS A 548 -11.67 1.74 4.04
CA LYS A 548 -11.16 2.20 5.33
C LYS A 548 -11.30 1.07 6.36
N GLN A 549 -10.20 0.74 7.05
CA GLN A 549 -10.15 -0.34 8.06
C GLN A 549 -10.18 0.23 9.47
N ASP A 550 -10.95 -0.38 10.34
CA ASP A 550 -10.98 -0.06 11.77
C ASP A 550 -10.08 -1.03 12.54
N GLN A 551 -8.83 -0.60 12.79
CA GLN A 551 -7.82 -1.37 13.52
C GLN A 551 -7.71 -0.97 15.01
N GLY A 552 -8.62 -0.12 15.51
CA GLY A 552 -8.59 0.36 16.89
C GLY A 552 -7.44 1.30 17.20
N LYS A 553 -6.81 1.86 16.18
CA LYS A 553 -5.69 2.81 16.30
C LYS A 553 -5.90 3.99 15.36
N TYR A 554 -5.46 5.17 15.79
CA TYR A 554 -5.39 6.34 14.93
C TYR A 554 -4.11 7.12 15.20
N SER A 555 -3.70 7.94 14.23
CA SER A 555 -2.61 8.90 14.35
C SER A 555 -3.15 10.31 14.13
N LEU A 556 -2.93 11.19 15.10
CA LEU A 556 -3.09 12.62 14.99
C LEU A 556 -1.73 13.20 14.64
N THR A 557 -1.60 13.85 13.50
CA THR A 557 -0.39 14.56 13.08
C THR A 557 -0.68 16.05 13.04
N ALA A 558 0.11 16.83 13.76
CA ALA A 558 0.03 18.29 13.74
C ALA A 558 1.29 18.83 13.06
N GLU A 559 1.12 19.43 11.89
CA GLU A 559 2.18 20.14 11.18
C GLU A 559 2.35 21.51 11.84
N LEU A 560 3.58 21.81 12.25
CA LEU A 560 3.94 23.07 12.90
C LEU A 560 4.40 24.09 11.87
N GLN A 561 4.33 25.38 12.24
CA GLN A 561 4.94 26.42 11.44
C GLN A 561 6.45 26.16 11.30
N LYS A 562 6.97 26.32 10.10
CA LYS A 562 8.41 26.13 9.86
C LYS A 562 9.24 27.10 10.69
N GLY A 563 10.28 26.59 11.32
CA GLY A 563 11.11 27.38 12.25
C GLY A 563 10.62 27.37 13.71
N THR A 564 9.63 26.56 14.04
CA THR A 564 9.21 26.33 15.43
C THR A 564 10.33 25.63 16.20
N ASP A 565 10.69 26.15 17.38
CA ASP A 565 11.64 25.52 18.29
C ASP A 565 10.99 24.35 19.06
N LEU A 566 11.80 23.44 19.59
CA LEU A 566 11.30 22.26 20.28
C LEU A 566 10.47 22.61 21.53
N ALA A 567 10.83 23.66 22.27
CA ALA A 567 10.09 24.06 23.48
C ALA A 567 8.67 24.55 23.15
N LYS A 568 8.49 25.31 22.03
CA LYS A 568 7.17 25.69 21.53
C LYS A 568 6.42 24.45 21.01
N ALA A 569 7.10 23.55 20.28
CA ALA A 569 6.51 22.31 19.80
C ALA A 569 5.99 21.44 20.95
N GLU A 570 6.76 21.31 22.04
CA GLU A 570 6.33 20.57 23.24
C GLU A 570 5.12 21.20 23.93
N LYS A 571 5.03 22.54 23.95
CA LYS A 571 3.86 23.23 24.51
C LYS A 571 2.60 22.90 23.72
N ILE A 572 2.67 22.98 22.39
CA ILE A 572 1.56 22.62 21.49
C ILE A 572 1.24 21.12 21.65
N ALA A 573 2.27 20.27 21.75
CA ALA A 573 2.10 18.83 21.93
C ALA A 573 1.34 18.51 23.22
N LYS A 574 1.60 19.20 24.33
CA LYS A 574 0.87 19.02 25.59
C LYS A 574 -0.60 19.43 25.48
N GLU A 575 -0.91 20.49 24.73
CA GLU A 575 -2.30 20.88 24.47
C GLU A 575 -3.07 19.78 23.68
N LEU A 576 -2.40 19.19 22.67
CA LEU A 576 -2.96 18.07 21.90
C LEU A 576 -3.04 16.78 22.73
N GLU A 577 -2.04 16.53 23.57
CA GLU A 577 -2.00 15.40 24.50
C GLU A 577 -3.20 15.40 25.45
N GLU A 578 -3.55 16.54 26.03
CA GLU A 578 -4.73 16.66 26.90
C GLU A 578 -6.02 16.29 26.19
N ILE A 579 -6.17 16.64 24.90
CA ILE A 579 -7.34 16.29 24.11
C ILE A 579 -7.43 14.76 23.93
N VAL A 580 -6.32 14.12 23.59
CA VAL A 580 -6.25 12.67 23.35
C VAL A 580 -6.41 11.89 24.66
N LYS A 581 -5.73 12.32 25.73
CA LYS A 581 -5.74 11.67 27.05
C LYS A 581 -7.14 11.72 27.71
N ASN A 582 -7.87 12.82 27.51
CA ASN A 582 -9.20 13.00 28.10
C ASN A 582 -10.31 12.33 27.28
N ASP A 583 -9.99 11.68 26.14
CA ASP A 583 -10.96 10.88 25.42
C ASP A 583 -11.19 9.54 26.14
N PRO A 584 -12.46 9.16 26.43
CA PRO A 584 -12.76 7.96 27.21
C PRO A 584 -12.41 6.65 26.50
N HIS A 585 -12.14 6.68 25.21
CA HIS A 585 -11.79 5.52 24.41
C HIS A 585 -10.27 5.28 24.34
N THR A 586 -9.45 6.26 24.71
CA THR A 586 -7.99 6.14 24.63
C THR A 586 -7.44 5.24 25.74
N GLU A 587 -6.88 4.09 25.35
CA GLU A 587 -6.23 3.14 26.27
C GLU A 587 -4.75 3.48 26.50
N SER A 588 -4.03 3.82 25.42
CA SER A 588 -2.63 4.24 25.43
C SER A 588 -2.33 5.14 24.26
N TYR A 589 -1.26 5.93 24.37
CA TYR A 589 -0.79 6.76 23.27
C TYR A 589 0.72 6.96 23.33
N LEU A 590 1.33 6.97 22.13
CA LEU A 590 2.72 7.34 21.89
C LEU A 590 2.75 8.69 21.18
N MET A 591 3.39 9.67 21.80
CA MET A 591 3.56 11.01 21.22
C MET A 591 5.03 11.21 20.81
N LEU A 592 5.24 11.55 19.56
CA LEU A 592 6.52 11.91 18.96
C LEU A 592 6.48 13.38 18.61
N VAL A 593 7.33 14.16 19.20
CA VAL A 593 7.41 15.63 19.00
C VAL A 593 8.70 15.96 18.29
N SER A 594 8.61 16.71 17.21
CA SER A 594 9.78 17.29 16.53
C SER A 594 9.53 18.78 16.23
N THR A 595 10.55 19.47 15.83
CA THR A 595 10.46 20.91 15.47
C THR A 595 9.56 21.18 14.25
N SER A 596 9.26 20.15 13.44
CA SER A 596 8.44 20.27 12.23
C SER A 596 7.03 19.69 12.39
N ASN A 597 6.86 18.66 13.23
CA ASN A 597 5.58 17.99 13.42
C ASN A 597 5.46 17.33 14.80
N ILE A 598 4.23 17.12 15.21
CA ILE A 598 3.86 16.33 16.38
C ILE A 598 3.02 15.17 15.86
N SER A 599 3.34 13.94 16.26
CA SER A 599 2.56 12.74 15.92
C SER A 599 2.10 12.06 17.20
N ILE A 600 0.79 11.97 17.43
CA ILE A 600 0.21 11.22 18.54
C ILE A 600 -0.48 9.98 17.99
N ASN A 601 0.09 8.82 18.28
CA ASN A 601 -0.46 7.54 17.87
C ASN A 601 -1.20 6.94 19.06
N ALA A 602 -2.54 6.90 18.96
CA ALA A 602 -3.40 6.46 20.04
C ALA A 602 -4.02 5.10 19.74
N ASN A 603 -4.11 4.27 20.77
CA ASN A 603 -4.81 3.00 20.78
C ASN A 603 -6.15 3.18 21.52
N VAL A 604 -7.25 2.83 20.86
CA VAL A 604 -8.62 2.93 21.39
C VAL A 604 -9.25 1.55 21.62
N GLY A 605 -8.43 0.51 21.66
CA GLY A 605 -8.86 -0.87 21.85
C GLY A 605 -9.48 -1.52 20.62
N LYS A 606 -9.76 -2.81 20.75
CA LYS A 606 -10.28 -3.63 19.63
C LYS A 606 -11.70 -3.20 19.25
N LYS A 607 -12.05 -3.33 17.97
CA LYS A 607 -13.38 -3.00 17.42
C LYS A 607 -14.53 -3.63 18.23
N ASN A 608 -14.34 -4.85 18.75
CA ASN A 608 -15.36 -5.59 19.49
C ASN A 608 -15.57 -5.10 20.93
N THR A 609 -14.65 -4.30 21.49
CA THR A 609 -14.70 -3.80 22.86
C THR A 609 -15.38 -2.44 22.97
N ARG A 610 -15.66 -1.76 21.86
CA ARG A 610 -16.22 -0.40 21.81
C ARG A 610 -17.46 -0.30 20.91
N LYS A 611 -18.29 0.70 21.16
CA LYS A 611 -19.51 0.99 20.36
C LYS A 611 -19.20 1.88 19.16
N ASP A 612 -18.33 2.87 19.36
CA ASP A 612 -18.02 3.86 18.35
C ASP A 612 -16.88 3.38 17.45
N SER A 613 -16.97 3.66 16.15
CA SER A 613 -15.89 3.35 15.21
C SER A 613 -14.69 4.28 15.44
N VAL A 614 -13.49 3.83 15.09
CA VAL A 614 -12.30 4.68 15.15
C VAL A 614 -12.49 5.97 14.36
N PHE A 615 -13.24 5.95 13.27
CA PHE A 615 -13.53 7.13 12.44
C PHE A 615 -14.40 8.15 13.17
N THR A 616 -15.40 7.71 13.94
CA THR A 616 -16.23 8.58 14.76
C THR A 616 -15.39 9.25 15.86
N ILE A 617 -14.53 8.49 16.52
CA ILE A 617 -13.59 8.99 17.54
C ILE A 617 -12.63 10.01 16.92
N MET A 618 -12.07 9.71 15.75
CA MET A 618 -11.20 10.63 15.01
C MET A 618 -11.90 11.94 14.68
N ASP A 619 -13.16 11.92 14.26
CA ASP A 619 -13.92 13.14 13.93
C ASP A 619 -14.19 14.00 15.15
N ASP A 620 -14.45 13.42 16.31
CA ASP A 620 -14.63 14.14 17.57
C ASP A 620 -13.32 14.76 18.07
N ILE A 621 -12.22 14.03 17.99
CA ILE A 621 -10.90 14.54 18.36
C ILE A 621 -10.45 15.63 17.39
N ARG A 622 -10.68 15.46 16.08
CA ARG A 622 -10.39 16.49 15.05
C ARG A 622 -11.07 17.82 15.38
N LYS A 623 -12.36 17.79 15.74
CA LYS A 623 -13.11 19.00 16.11
C LYS A 623 -12.53 19.69 17.34
N LYS A 624 -12.05 18.95 18.33
CA LYS A 624 -11.42 19.50 19.53
C LYS A 624 -10.03 20.04 19.20
N ALA A 625 -9.23 19.28 18.43
CA ALA A 625 -7.86 19.63 18.06
C ALA A 625 -7.78 20.80 17.06
N SER A 626 -8.81 21.07 16.28
CA SER A 626 -8.86 22.24 15.36
C SER A 626 -8.82 23.59 16.08
N ASN A 627 -9.05 23.62 17.39
CA ASN A 627 -8.97 24.84 18.21
C ASN A 627 -7.52 25.14 18.69
N VAL A 628 -6.57 24.21 18.51
CA VAL A 628 -5.18 24.42 18.90
C VAL A 628 -4.52 25.34 17.88
N LEU A 629 -4.03 26.47 18.36
CA LEU A 629 -3.38 27.49 17.54
C LEU A 629 -1.95 27.05 17.13
N ASP A 630 -1.45 27.62 16.05
CA ASP A 630 -0.09 27.39 15.54
C ASP A 630 0.22 25.96 15.06
N ALA A 631 -0.80 25.10 14.93
CA ALA A 631 -0.66 23.75 14.41
C ALA A 631 -1.76 23.41 13.39
N ARG A 632 -1.39 22.75 12.31
CA ARG A 632 -2.34 22.22 11.35
C ARG A 632 -2.54 20.72 11.62
N VAL A 633 -3.68 20.40 12.19
CA VAL A 633 -3.98 19.02 12.59
C VAL A 633 -4.54 18.21 11.41
N SER A 634 -4.06 16.99 11.26
CA SER A 634 -4.61 15.99 10.35
C SER A 634 -4.68 14.62 11.04
N MET A 635 -5.64 13.79 10.63
CA MET A 635 -5.83 12.49 11.24
C MET A 635 -5.86 11.36 10.23
N THR A 636 -5.27 10.23 10.61
CA THR A 636 -5.29 8.98 9.84
C THR A 636 -5.57 7.80 10.77
N ASN A 637 -6.11 6.72 10.22
CA ASN A 637 -6.36 5.46 10.95
C ASN A 637 -5.18 4.47 10.90
N GLN A 638 -4.02 4.92 10.49
CA GLN A 638 -2.79 4.13 10.45
C GLN A 638 -1.71 4.78 11.30
N PHE A 639 -0.82 3.96 11.87
CA PHE A 639 0.34 4.47 12.57
C PHE A 639 1.19 5.33 11.62
N SER A 640 1.49 6.55 12.04
CA SER A 640 2.28 7.49 11.27
C SER A 640 3.49 7.96 12.06
N GLY A 641 4.65 7.92 11.44
CA GLY A 641 5.88 8.54 11.93
C GLY A 641 5.98 10.04 11.60
N GLY A 642 4.84 10.71 11.32
CA GLY A 642 4.78 12.14 11.01
C GLY A 642 4.56 12.51 9.53
N GLN A 643 4.58 11.53 8.62
CA GLN A 643 4.18 11.74 7.22
C GLN A 643 2.94 10.90 6.88
N THR A 644 1.86 11.57 6.51
CA THR A 644 0.61 10.94 6.11
C THR A 644 0.30 11.25 4.65
N GLN A 645 0.05 10.20 3.85
CA GLN A 645 -0.47 10.39 2.50
C GLN A 645 -1.91 10.86 2.59
N LYS A 646 -2.22 12.01 1.98
CA LYS A 646 -3.57 12.56 1.91
C LYS A 646 -4.42 11.78 0.90
N ASP A 647 -5.73 11.75 1.14
CA ASP A 647 -6.67 11.07 0.24
C ASP A 647 -6.72 11.75 -1.13
N VAL A 648 -6.68 13.08 -1.14
CA VAL A 648 -6.71 13.90 -2.36
C VAL A 648 -5.48 14.79 -2.42
N GLU A 649 -4.80 14.77 -3.55
CA GLU A 649 -3.74 15.70 -3.92
C GLU A 649 -4.03 16.28 -5.30
N PHE A 650 -4.21 17.59 -5.37
CA PHE A 650 -4.42 18.34 -6.59
C PHE A 650 -3.19 19.17 -6.89
N LEU A 651 -2.53 18.90 -8.00
CA LEU A 651 -1.28 19.50 -8.40
C LEU A 651 -1.54 20.53 -9.50
N LEU A 652 -1.35 21.81 -9.18
CA LEU A 652 -1.32 22.89 -10.15
C LEU A 652 0.08 22.98 -10.74
N GLN A 653 0.20 23.05 -12.05
CA GLN A 653 1.48 23.04 -12.79
C GLN A 653 1.56 24.19 -13.76
N GLY A 654 2.71 24.84 -13.86
CA GLY A 654 2.95 25.93 -14.81
C GLY A 654 4.40 26.41 -14.79
N SER A 655 4.78 27.18 -15.78
CA SER A 655 6.15 27.69 -15.95
C SER A 655 6.47 28.88 -15.05
N ASN A 656 5.45 29.66 -14.64
CA ASN A 656 5.60 30.85 -13.78
C ASN A 656 5.16 30.54 -12.35
N GLN A 657 6.11 30.58 -11.41
CA GLN A 657 5.88 30.25 -10.01
C GLN A 657 4.91 31.22 -9.33
N ASP A 658 5.01 32.51 -9.59
CA ASP A 658 4.18 33.52 -8.94
C ASP A 658 2.73 33.45 -9.41
N GLU A 659 2.52 33.19 -10.70
CA GLU A 659 1.19 33.02 -11.28
C GLU A 659 0.47 31.81 -10.66
N ILE A 660 1.18 30.67 -10.53
CA ILE A 660 0.63 29.45 -9.92
C ILE A 660 0.33 29.68 -8.44
N LYS A 661 1.24 30.36 -7.70
CA LYS A 661 1.03 30.69 -6.28
C LYS A 661 -0.22 31.56 -6.09
N LYS A 662 -0.39 32.60 -6.92
CA LYS A 662 -1.57 33.46 -6.86
C LYS A 662 -2.86 32.72 -7.13
N PHE A 663 -2.90 31.94 -8.21
CA PHE A 663 -4.08 31.15 -8.57
C PHE A 663 -4.36 30.06 -7.53
N GLY A 664 -3.32 29.40 -7.04
CA GLY A 664 -3.43 28.39 -6.00
C GLY A 664 -4.02 28.92 -4.69
N LYS A 665 -3.66 30.16 -4.27
CA LYS A 665 -4.27 30.80 -3.10
C LYS A 665 -5.78 31.02 -3.28
N GLN A 666 -6.21 31.50 -4.44
CA GLN A 666 -7.63 31.70 -4.74
C GLN A 666 -8.42 30.37 -4.69
N LEU A 667 -7.84 29.31 -5.26
CA LEU A 667 -8.47 27.99 -5.23
C LEU A 667 -8.51 27.42 -3.81
N LEU A 668 -7.43 27.58 -3.03
CA LEU A 668 -7.36 27.13 -1.64
C LEU A 668 -8.45 27.78 -0.78
N GLU A 669 -8.65 29.10 -0.89
CA GLU A 669 -9.70 29.84 -0.18
C GLU A 669 -11.11 29.29 -0.48
N LYS A 670 -11.37 28.90 -1.73
CA LYS A 670 -12.64 28.27 -2.12
C LYS A 670 -12.83 26.88 -1.49
N LEU A 671 -11.75 26.08 -1.49
CA LEU A 671 -11.78 24.72 -0.98
C LEU A 671 -11.84 24.64 0.55
N GLN A 672 -11.25 25.60 1.28
CA GLN A 672 -11.34 25.69 2.74
C GLN A 672 -12.77 25.79 3.26
N ASN A 673 -13.68 26.32 2.47
CA ASN A 673 -15.11 26.45 2.82
C ASN A 673 -15.96 25.25 2.39
N TYR A 674 -15.35 24.16 1.91
CA TYR A 674 -16.06 22.98 1.47
C TYR A 674 -16.03 21.86 2.52
N ASP A 675 -17.15 21.62 3.19
CA ASP A 675 -17.30 20.63 4.28
C ASP A 675 -17.00 19.19 3.87
N GLY A 676 -16.95 18.90 2.57
CA GLY A 676 -16.64 17.57 2.04
C GLY A 676 -15.17 17.19 2.10
N MET A 677 -14.27 18.15 2.33
CA MET A 677 -12.82 17.97 2.40
C MET A 677 -12.29 18.48 3.73
N VAL A 678 -11.59 17.63 4.45
CA VAL A 678 -11.01 17.95 5.76
C VAL A 678 -9.49 17.89 5.73
N ASP A 679 -8.83 18.41 6.78
CA ASP A 679 -7.36 18.40 6.93
C ASP A 679 -6.64 19.01 5.71
N ILE A 680 -7.19 20.12 5.18
CA ILE A 680 -6.67 20.77 3.97
C ILE A 680 -5.31 21.38 4.24
N SER A 681 -4.35 21.07 3.39
CA SER A 681 -2.98 21.59 3.42
C SER A 681 -2.53 22.01 2.03
N SER A 682 -1.54 22.89 1.96
CA SER A 682 -1.01 23.40 0.70
C SER A 682 0.48 23.69 0.81
N THR A 683 1.19 23.53 -0.30
CA THR A 683 2.60 23.97 -0.43
C THR A 683 2.77 25.49 -0.58
N LEU A 684 1.67 26.23 -0.45
CA LEU A 684 1.65 27.70 -0.44
C LEU A 684 1.89 28.30 0.95
N ASP A 685 2.13 27.47 1.95
CA ASP A 685 2.36 27.92 3.31
C ASP A 685 3.57 28.86 3.39
N PRO A 686 3.54 29.85 4.30
CA PRO A 686 4.67 30.76 4.53
C PRO A 686 5.94 29.96 4.81
N GLY A 687 7.04 30.41 4.28
CA GLY A 687 8.35 29.82 4.53
C GLY A 687 8.88 30.19 5.92
N ILE A 688 10.08 29.71 6.20
CA ILE A 688 10.83 30.12 7.39
C ILE A 688 11.18 31.63 7.28
N ILE A 689 11.00 32.37 8.37
CA ILE A 689 11.54 33.74 8.44
C ILE A 689 13.06 33.61 8.40
N GLU A 690 13.65 34.21 7.39
CA GLU A 690 15.10 34.26 7.19
C GLU A 690 15.68 35.57 7.78
N LEU A 691 16.83 35.43 8.38
CA LEU A 691 17.67 36.58 8.72
C LEU A 691 18.77 36.69 7.65
N ARG A 692 18.55 37.55 6.66
CA ARG A 692 19.52 37.78 5.57
C ARG A 692 20.63 38.66 6.00
N LEU A 693 21.86 38.22 5.73
CA LEU A 693 23.09 38.94 6.01
C LEU A 693 23.52 39.67 4.71
N ASN A 694 23.11 40.93 4.59
CA ASN A 694 23.46 41.74 3.42
C ASN A 694 24.81 42.38 3.62
N ILE A 695 25.81 41.96 2.86
CA ILE A 695 27.19 42.36 2.96
C ILE A 695 27.40 43.70 2.23
N ASP A 696 28.03 44.66 2.92
CA ASP A 696 28.49 45.93 2.31
C ASP A 696 29.81 45.70 1.57
N ARG A 697 29.72 45.52 0.24
CA ARG A 697 30.88 45.16 -0.58
C ARG A 697 31.97 46.22 -0.59
N ASP A 698 31.66 47.50 -0.45
CA ASP A 698 32.61 48.57 -0.44
C ASP A 698 33.41 48.60 0.86
N LYS A 699 32.72 48.36 1.99
CA LYS A 699 33.38 48.28 3.30
C LYS A 699 34.28 47.06 3.37
N ILE A 700 33.81 45.86 2.95
CA ILE A 700 34.66 44.65 3.01
C ILE A 700 35.88 44.77 2.10
N ALA A 701 35.75 45.40 0.94
CA ALA A 701 36.88 45.69 0.07
C ALA A 701 37.90 46.63 0.74
N SER A 702 37.45 47.61 1.47
CA SER A 702 38.33 48.53 2.22
C SER A 702 39.11 47.86 3.35
N TYR A 703 38.57 46.77 3.91
CA TYR A 703 39.25 45.94 4.91
C TYR A 703 40.07 44.79 4.29
N GLY A 704 40.01 44.57 2.96
CA GLY A 704 40.73 43.52 2.25
C GLY A 704 40.27 42.08 2.57
N ILE A 705 38.98 41.92 2.96
CA ILE A 705 38.42 40.61 3.25
C ILE A 705 37.43 40.16 2.18
N SER A 706 37.34 38.84 1.98
CA SER A 706 36.36 38.27 1.08
C SER A 706 35.03 38.01 1.77
N PRO A 707 33.89 38.07 1.07
CA PRO A 707 32.60 37.64 1.64
C PRO A 707 32.62 36.23 2.26
N THR A 708 33.41 35.30 1.71
CA THR A 708 33.57 33.93 2.19
C THR A 708 34.13 33.88 3.62
N VAL A 709 35.10 34.76 3.95
CA VAL A 709 35.69 34.82 5.31
C VAL A 709 34.62 35.18 6.33
N ILE A 710 33.75 36.17 6.01
CA ILE A 710 32.63 36.54 6.86
C ILE A 710 31.67 35.39 7.05
N ALA A 711 31.21 34.77 5.96
CA ALA A 711 30.30 33.65 5.98
C ALA A 711 30.85 32.50 6.80
N GLN A 712 32.09 32.09 6.56
CA GLN A 712 32.75 31.02 7.30
C GLN A 712 32.90 31.35 8.79
N THR A 713 33.32 32.59 9.13
CA THR A 713 33.48 32.99 10.55
C THR A 713 32.14 32.90 11.29
N VAL A 714 31.07 33.44 10.69
CA VAL A 714 29.71 33.35 11.26
C VAL A 714 29.28 31.88 11.38
N SER A 715 29.50 31.06 10.34
CA SER A 715 29.19 29.63 10.34
C SER A 715 29.90 28.88 11.49
N TYR A 716 31.19 29.13 11.72
CA TYR A 716 31.89 28.52 12.84
C TYR A 716 31.30 28.93 14.20
N TYR A 717 30.96 30.22 14.38
CA TYR A 717 30.31 30.67 15.61
C TYR A 717 28.95 30.02 15.84
N MET A 718 28.18 29.76 14.79
CA MET A 718 26.81 29.23 14.87
C MET A 718 26.76 27.73 14.83
N LEU A 719 27.43 27.08 13.86
CA LEU A 719 27.33 25.62 13.61
C LEU A 719 28.47 24.85 14.28
N GLY A 720 29.64 25.46 14.47
CA GLY A 720 30.76 24.84 15.16
C GLY A 720 31.81 24.16 14.29
N GLY A 721 31.78 24.33 12.99
CA GLY A 721 32.76 23.80 12.04
C GLY A 721 32.12 22.82 11.04
N ASP A 722 32.97 22.15 10.27
CA ASP A 722 32.57 21.17 9.23
C ASP A 722 32.33 19.81 9.86
N LYS A 723 31.08 19.34 9.83
CA LYS A 723 30.69 18.02 10.36
C LYS A 723 31.42 16.84 9.65
N ALA A 724 31.83 17.02 8.40
CA ALA A 724 32.51 15.97 7.64
C ALA A 724 33.94 15.71 8.10
N ASN A 725 34.60 16.69 8.75
CA ASN A 725 36.00 16.65 9.21
C ASN A 725 36.14 17.02 10.69
N THR A 726 35.15 16.73 11.50
CA THR A 726 35.13 17.09 12.92
C THR A 726 36.19 16.32 13.70
N ALA A 727 36.84 16.99 14.67
CA ALA A 727 37.66 16.32 15.67
C ALA A 727 36.73 15.44 16.54
N THR A 728 37.23 14.29 16.98
CA THR A 728 36.45 13.39 17.85
C THR A 728 37.16 13.13 19.17
N LEU A 729 36.40 13.16 20.25
CA LEU A 729 36.83 12.62 21.55
C LEU A 729 36.52 11.13 21.53
N LYS A 730 37.58 10.30 21.62
CA LYS A 730 37.44 8.86 21.68
C LYS A 730 37.30 8.41 23.13
N THR A 731 36.17 7.77 23.42
CA THR A 731 35.97 7.08 24.69
C THR A 731 36.04 5.57 24.45
N ASP A 732 36.06 4.78 25.53
CA ASP A 732 36.09 3.30 25.40
C ASP A 732 34.93 2.71 24.62
N SER A 733 33.78 3.43 24.51
CA SER A 733 32.56 2.93 23.92
C SER A 733 32.07 3.74 22.70
N GLU A 734 32.44 5.02 22.57
CA GLU A 734 31.87 5.89 21.53
C GLU A 734 32.88 6.95 21.05
N GLU A 735 32.72 7.42 19.82
CA GLU A 735 33.38 8.62 19.31
C GLU A 735 32.40 9.81 19.41
N ILE A 736 32.82 10.87 20.12
CA ILE A 736 32.02 12.05 20.41
C ILE A 736 32.52 13.22 19.57
N ASP A 737 31.64 13.86 18.81
CA ASP A 737 31.99 15.01 17.99
C ASP A 737 32.44 16.21 18.84
N VAL A 738 33.51 16.90 18.41
CA VAL A 738 34.06 18.08 19.07
C VAL A 738 33.72 19.32 18.24
N LEU A 739 32.89 20.19 18.77
CA LEU A 739 32.43 21.40 18.09
C LEU A 739 32.96 22.67 18.76
N VAL A 740 33.39 23.64 17.96
CA VAL A 740 33.86 24.98 18.43
C VAL A 740 32.84 26.02 18.07
N ARG A 741 31.91 26.36 19.01
CA ARG A 741 30.81 27.28 18.74
C ARG A 741 30.44 28.16 19.94
N LEU A 742 29.58 29.15 19.72
CA LEU A 742 29.00 29.94 20.81
C LEU A 742 28.11 29.09 21.73
N PRO A 743 27.99 29.44 23.03
CA PRO A 743 26.99 28.90 23.92
C PRO A 743 25.58 29.10 23.34
N LYS A 744 24.64 28.18 23.68
CA LYS A 744 23.25 28.18 23.13
C LYS A 744 22.54 29.52 23.36
N GLU A 745 22.67 30.10 24.54
CA GLU A 745 22.04 31.37 24.94
C GLU A 745 22.52 32.51 24.03
N LYS A 746 23.81 32.52 23.68
CA LYS A 746 24.41 33.56 22.80
C LYS A 746 24.06 33.33 21.31
N ARG A 747 23.86 32.10 20.89
CA ARG A 747 23.44 31.81 19.50
C ARG A 747 21.99 32.22 19.23
N ASN A 748 21.16 32.30 20.23
CA ASN A 748 19.73 32.68 20.12
C ASN A 748 19.52 34.22 20.28
N ASP A 749 20.60 34.99 20.44
CA ASP A 749 20.50 36.46 20.58
C ASP A 749 21.05 37.18 19.33
N ILE A 750 20.16 37.95 18.68
CA ILE A 750 20.48 38.69 17.46
C ILE A 750 21.51 39.80 17.71
N ASN A 751 21.53 40.35 18.92
CA ASN A 751 22.52 41.41 19.29
C ASN A 751 23.91 40.77 19.37
N THR A 752 24.01 39.57 19.92
CA THR A 752 25.27 38.81 19.92
C THR A 752 25.74 38.54 18.50
N LEU A 753 24.86 38.14 17.59
CA LEU A 753 25.21 37.92 16.19
C LEU A 753 25.75 39.19 15.55
N SER A 754 25.09 40.31 15.74
CA SER A 754 25.50 41.62 15.17
C SER A 754 26.87 42.11 15.70
N SER A 755 27.22 41.70 16.94
CA SER A 755 28.44 42.12 17.63
C SER A 755 29.64 41.19 17.44
N LEU A 756 29.50 40.11 16.65
CA LEU A 756 30.59 39.15 16.39
C LEU A 756 31.81 39.80 15.79
N ASN A 757 32.99 39.46 16.32
CA ASN A 757 34.24 39.93 15.84
C ASN A 757 34.74 39.12 14.63
N ILE A 758 34.97 39.79 13.51
CA ILE A 758 35.49 39.24 12.25
C ILE A 758 36.96 39.66 12.12
N LYS A 759 37.86 38.69 12.00
CA LYS A 759 39.28 38.96 11.79
C LYS A 759 39.55 39.48 10.38
N VAL A 760 40.15 40.64 10.24
CA VAL A 760 40.37 41.33 8.95
C VAL A 760 41.86 41.49 8.60
N GLY A 761 42.75 40.86 9.34
CA GLY A 761 44.19 40.88 9.14
C GLY A 761 44.94 40.54 10.43
N ASP A 762 46.24 40.66 10.42
CA ASP A 762 47.04 40.45 11.62
C ASP A 762 46.66 41.46 12.71
N ASN A 763 46.17 41.00 13.85
CA ASN A 763 45.78 41.83 15.02
C ASN A 763 44.67 42.86 14.79
N LYS A 764 43.78 42.68 13.80
CA LYS A 764 42.71 43.62 13.50
C LYS A 764 41.37 42.88 13.38
N PHE A 765 40.36 43.38 14.09
CA PHE A 765 39.00 42.87 14.10
C PHE A 765 38.01 44.01 13.79
N VAL A 766 36.92 43.67 13.14
CA VAL A 766 35.75 44.51 12.90
C VAL A 766 34.50 43.80 13.36
N LYS A 767 33.50 44.53 13.80
CA LYS A 767 32.21 43.89 14.14
C LYS A 767 31.44 43.50 12.89
N LEU A 768 30.66 42.44 12.96
CA LEU A 768 29.82 42.01 11.85
C LEU A 768 28.86 43.15 11.40
N SER A 769 28.31 43.92 12.34
CA SER A 769 27.49 45.13 12.08
C SER A 769 28.17 46.20 11.26
N ASP A 770 29.51 46.25 11.24
CA ASP A 770 30.26 47.28 10.48
C ASP A 770 30.37 46.91 8.99
N VAL A 771 30.28 45.63 8.65
CA VAL A 771 30.51 45.06 7.30
C VAL A 771 29.25 44.43 6.69
N ALA A 772 28.18 44.23 7.48
CA ALA A 772 26.93 43.61 7.03
C ALA A 772 25.73 44.18 7.79
N THR A 773 24.57 44.18 7.16
CA THR A 773 23.28 44.50 7.75
C THR A 773 22.39 43.27 7.82
N LEU A 774 21.69 43.10 8.94
CA LEU A 774 20.71 42.01 9.16
C LEU A 774 19.32 42.49 8.72
N GLN A 775 18.68 41.74 7.87
CA GLN A 775 17.32 42.02 7.38
C GLN A 775 16.44 40.79 7.50
N TYR A 776 15.27 40.94 8.09
CA TYR A 776 14.25 39.89 8.06
C TYR A 776 13.63 39.78 6.68
N ALA A 777 13.51 38.57 6.17
CA ALA A 777 12.83 38.25 4.92
C ALA A 777 11.99 36.98 5.09
N GLU A 778 10.93 36.91 4.33
CA GLU A 778 10.14 35.66 4.25
C GLU A 778 10.77 34.78 3.17
N GLY A 779 11.25 33.61 3.56
CA GLY A 779 11.80 32.62 2.64
C GLY A 779 10.68 31.82 1.95
N THR A 780 11.00 31.06 0.92
CA THR A 780 10.10 30.13 0.30
C THR A 780 10.07 28.82 1.14
N SER A 781 8.89 28.34 1.49
CA SER A 781 8.76 27.11 2.29
C SER A 781 9.45 25.93 1.62
N GLU A 782 9.12 25.70 0.36
CA GLU A 782 9.70 24.64 -0.48
C GLU A 782 9.46 24.95 -1.96
N VAL A 783 10.35 24.46 -2.81
CA VAL A 783 10.20 24.48 -4.27
C VAL A 783 9.91 23.06 -4.73
N ARG A 784 8.75 22.84 -5.32
CA ARG A 784 8.36 21.56 -5.90
C ARG A 784 8.28 21.64 -7.41
N LYS A 785 8.82 20.62 -8.10
CA LYS A 785 8.68 20.47 -9.55
C LYS A 785 8.32 19.03 -9.90
N LYS A 786 7.50 18.88 -10.94
CA LYS A 786 7.18 17.58 -11.57
C LYS A 786 7.63 17.66 -13.02
N ASN A 787 8.55 16.78 -13.42
CA ASN A 787 9.18 16.81 -14.75
C ASN A 787 9.79 18.17 -15.12
N GLY A 788 10.34 18.88 -14.12
CA GLY A 788 10.95 20.21 -14.30
C GLY A 788 9.99 21.39 -14.28
N ILE A 789 8.68 21.17 -14.22
CA ILE A 789 7.65 22.20 -14.17
C ILE A 789 7.28 22.52 -12.72
N TYR A 790 7.20 23.79 -12.34
CA TYR A 790 6.79 24.21 -11.01
C TYR A 790 5.42 23.69 -10.66
N THR A 791 5.27 23.23 -9.43
CA THR A 791 4.05 22.58 -8.95
C THR A 791 3.65 23.14 -7.60
N VAL A 792 2.38 23.51 -7.47
CA VAL A 792 1.71 23.79 -6.20
C VAL A 792 0.75 22.67 -5.90
N THR A 793 0.84 22.09 -4.73
CA THR A 793 -0.04 20.99 -4.30
C THR A 793 -1.05 21.52 -3.29
N ILE A 794 -2.35 21.23 -3.53
CA ILE A 794 -3.42 21.38 -2.56
C ILE A 794 -3.90 19.98 -2.21
N SER A 795 -3.87 19.63 -0.94
CA SER A 795 -4.18 18.28 -0.48
C SER A 795 -5.17 18.30 0.69
N GLY A 796 -5.85 17.18 0.90
CA GLY A 796 -6.78 17.00 2.02
C GLY A 796 -7.33 15.59 2.10
N ASN A 797 -8.12 15.33 3.14
CA ASN A 797 -8.74 14.04 3.40
C ASN A 797 -10.24 14.08 3.10
N ASP A 798 -10.83 12.92 2.83
CA ASP A 798 -12.27 12.77 2.61
C ASP A 798 -13.03 12.94 3.93
N GLY A 799 -13.86 13.98 4.00
CA GLY A 799 -14.81 14.25 5.10
C GLY A 799 -16.05 13.35 5.08
N GLY A 800 -16.03 12.26 4.31
CA GLY A 800 -17.11 11.28 4.26
C GLY A 800 -18.06 11.41 3.06
N VAL A 801 -17.75 12.25 2.08
CA VAL A 801 -18.55 12.41 0.85
C VAL A 801 -18.09 11.51 -0.29
N GLY A 802 -16.86 10.98 -0.22
CA GLY A 802 -16.20 10.13 -1.20
C GLY A 802 -15.32 10.91 -2.17
N LEU A 803 -14.17 10.30 -2.55
CA LEU A 803 -13.13 10.92 -3.39
C LEU A 803 -13.65 11.47 -4.72
N GLY A 804 -14.55 10.74 -5.37
CA GLY A 804 -15.10 11.17 -6.68
C GLY A 804 -15.88 12.50 -6.60
N LYS A 805 -16.61 12.76 -5.50
CA LYS A 805 -17.33 14.02 -5.31
C LYS A 805 -16.38 15.17 -5.01
N ILE A 806 -15.32 14.91 -4.20
CA ILE A 806 -14.28 15.90 -3.91
C ILE A 806 -13.55 16.29 -5.18
N GLN A 807 -13.13 15.31 -5.99
CA GLN A 807 -12.47 15.56 -7.28
C GLN A 807 -13.35 16.39 -8.21
N SER A 808 -14.65 16.06 -8.32
CA SER A 808 -15.58 16.81 -9.15
C SER A 808 -15.74 18.25 -8.66
N LYS A 809 -15.78 18.47 -7.33
CA LYS A 809 -15.88 19.81 -6.75
C LYS A 809 -14.62 20.65 -6.97
N ILE A 810 -13.44 20.05 -6.82
CA ILE A 810 -12.17 20.74 -7.09
C ILE A 810 -12.10 21.17 -8.56
N ILE A 811 -12.49 20.29 -9.49
CA ILE A 811 -12.52 20.63 -10.94
C ILE A 811 -13.54 21.75 -11.21
N GLU A 812 -14.70 21.71 -10.58
CA GLU A 812 -15.72 22.77 -10.69
C GLU A 812 -15.15 24.13 -10.24
N GLU A 813 -14.54 24.20 -9.05
CA GLU A 813 -13.96 25.44 -8.52
C GLU A 813 -12.74 25.90 -9.34
N PHE A 814 -11.91 24.97 -9.83
CA PHE A 814 -10.80 25.27 -10.73
C PHE A 814 -11.31 25.95 -12.03
N ASN A 815 -12.35 25.39 -12.65
CA ASN A 815 -12.92 25.95 -13.87
C ASN A 815 -13.66 27.29 -13.63
N ASN A 816 -14.34 27.43 -12.49
CA ASN A 816 -15.03 28.69 -12.09
C ASN A 816 -14.07 29.87 -11.91
N LEU A 817 -12.81 29.60 -11.58
CA LEU A 817 -11.77 30.62 -11.43
C LEU A 817 -11.10 31.01 -12.77
N GLU A 818 -11.58 30.45 -13.92
CA GLU A 818 -11.05 30.74 -15.27
C GLU A 818 -9.51 30.66 -15.33
N PRO A 819 -8.92 29.44 -15.21
CA PRO A 819 -7.48 29.27 -15.14
C PRO A 819 -6.76 29.86 -16.36
N PRO A 820 -5.63 30.58 -16.19
CA PRO A 820 -4.79 30.96 -17.30
C PRO A 820 -4.35 29.75 -18.14
N SER A 821 -4.18 29.91 -19.44
CA SER A 821 -3.74 28.82 -20.34
C SER A 821 -2.36 28.25 -20.00
N THR A 822 -1.57 28.97 -19.20
CA THR A 822 -0.26 28.58 -18.69
C THR A 822 -0.34 27.62 -17.51
N ILE A 823 -1.53 27.49 -16.87
CA ILE A 823 -1.75 26.66 -15.69
C ILE A 823 -2.52 25.40 -16.10
N SER A 824 -1.94 24.24 -15.85
CA SER A 824 -2.56 22.94 -15.98
C SER A 824 -2.70 22.27 -14.61
N TYR A 825 -3.47 21.20 -14.54
CA TYR A 825 -3.56 20.41 -13.32
C TYR A 825 -3.30 18.92 -13.56
N SER A 826 -2.89 18.24 -12.52
CA SER A 826 -2.83 16.78 -12.47
C SER A 826 -3.19 16.27 -11.07
N TRP A 827 -3.57 15.03 -10.96
CA TRP A 827 -3.80 14.39 -9.67
C TRP A 827 -2.51 13.77 -9.12
N GLY A 828 -2.40 13.70 -7.79
CA GLY A 828 -1.37 12.99 -7.05
C GLY A 828 -1.97 12.07 -6.00
N GLY A 829 -1.12 11.42 -5.22
CA GLY A 829 -1.53 10.60 -4.08
C GLY A 829 -2.49 9.47 -4.42
N GLN A 830 -3.46 9.22 -3.55
CA GLN A 830 -4.47 8.17 -3.75
C GLN A 830 -5.38 8.46 -4.94
N SER A 831 -5.63 9.74 -5.25
CA SER A 831 -6.45 10.15 -6.40
C SER A 831 -5.84 9.73 -7.74
N GLU A 832 -4.52 9.89 -7.94
CA GLU A 832 -3.81 9.41 -9.13
C GLU A 832 -3.86 7.87 -9.22
N ASN A 833 -3.58 7.20 -8.09
CA ASN A 833 -3.61 5.74 -8.01
C ASN A 833 -5.00 5.17 -8.33
N MET A 834 -6.06 5.79 -7.80
CA MET A 834 -7.45 5.41 -8.10
C MET A 834 -7.74 5.52 -9.60
N GLN A 835 -7.41 6.65 -10.21
CA GLN A 835 -7.69 6.89 -11.63
C GLN A 835 -6.93 5.91 -12.53
N LYS A 836 -5.62 5.71 -12.28
CA LYS A 836 -4.78 4.75 -13.03
C LYS A 836 -5.29 3.32 -12.85
N THR A 837 -5.56 2.90 -11.61
CA THR A 837 -6.00 1.54 -11.31
C THR A 837 -7.38 1.23 -11.88
N MET A 838 -8.35 2.16 -11.76
CA MET A 838 -9.68 2.00 -12.35
C MET A 838 -9.62 1.88 -13.88
N SER A 839 -8.76 2.67 -14.53
CA SER A 839 -8.52 2.56 -15.97
C SER A 839 -7.94 1.19 -16.35
N GLN A 840 -6.93 0.71 -15.61
CA GLN A 840 -6.29 -0.59 -15.82
C GLN A 840 -7.27 -1.75 -15.61
N LEU A 841 -8.08 -1.72 -14.55
CA LEU A 841 -9.09 -2.76 -14.28
C LEU A 841 -10.22 -2.74 -15.30
N SER A 842 -10.65 -1.56 -15.77
CA SER A 842 -11.64 -1.43 -16.85
C SER A 842 -11.12 -1.99 -18.16
N PHE A 843 -9.84 -1.76 -18.46
CA PHE A 843 -9.17 -2.34 -19.63
C PHE A 843 -9.05 -3.87 -19.50
N ALA A 844 -8.67 -4.37 -18.29
CA ALA A 844 -8.63 -5.80 -17.99
C ALA A 844 -10.00 -6.45 -18.20
N LEU A 845 -11.07 -5.84 -17.71
CA LEU A 845 -12.44 -6.32 -17.88
C LEU A 845 -12.82 -6.40 -19.35
N SER A 846 -12.47 -5.39 -20.14
CA SER A 846 -12.76 -5.36 -21.59
C SER A 846 -12.06 -6.49 -22.33
N ILE A 847 -10.77 -6.74 -22.04
CA ILE A 847 -10.02 -7.87 -22.58
C ILE A 847 -10.63 -9.19 -22.12
N SER A 848 -10.99 -9.30 -20.83
CA SER A 848 -11.61 -10.51 -20.28
C SER A 848 -12.91 -10.87 -20.99
N ILE A 849 -13.80 -9.88 -21.23
CA ILE A 849 -15.04 -10.07 -21.97
C ILE A 849 -14.76 -10.54 -23.41
N PHE A 850 -13.76 -9.94 -24.07
CA PHE A 850 -13.35 -10.36 -25.41
C PHE A 850 -12.82 -11.81 -25.44
N LEU A 851 -11.99 -12.18 -24.48
CA LEU A 851 -11.44 -13.54 -24.38
C LEU A 851 -12.52 -14.57 -24.04
N ILE A 852 -13.50 -14.21 -23.17
CA ILE A 852 -14.69 -15.04 -22.90
C ILE A 852 -15.46 -15.24 -24.23
N TYR A 853 -15.68 -14.18 -25.00
CA TYR A 853 -16.35 -14.28 -26.28
C TYR A 853 -15.62 -15.23 -27.22
N ALA A 854 -14.30 -15.08 -27.37
CA ALA A 854 -13.49 -15.91 -28.24
C ALA A 854 -13.53 -17.39 -27.81
N LEU A 855 -13.40 -17.65 -26.50
CA LEU A 855 -13.48 -19.01 -25.96
C LEU A 855 -14.85 -19.65 -26.21
N LEU A 856 -15.93 -18.92 -25.95
CA LEU A 856 -17.29 -19.40 -26.19
C LEU A 856 -17.59 -19.60 -27.67
N ALA A 857 -17.07 -18.71 -28.54
CA ALA A 857 -17.24 -18.85 -29.99
C ALA A 857 -16.57 -20.15 -30.50
N ALA A 858 -15.38 -20.45 -30.00
CA ALA A 858 -14.69 -21.71 -30.29
C ALA A 858 -15.42 -22.93 -29.72
N GLN A 859 -15.94 -22.81 -28.49
CA GLN A 859 -16.65 -23.91 -27.79
C GLN A 859 -17.98 -24.28 -28.50
N PHE A 860 -18.76 -23.28 -28.87
CA PHE A 860 -20.07 -23.48 -29.46
C PHE A 860 -20.04 -23.54 -30.98
N GLU A 861 -18.89 -23.32 -31.62
CA GLU A 861 -18.75 -23.16 -33.09
C GLU A 861 -19.81 -22.19 -33.68
N SER A 862 -20.01 -21.07 -32.99
CA SER A 862 -21.03 -20.08 -33.30
C SER A 862 -20.58 -18.68 -32.86
N PHE A 863 -20.71 -17.69 -33.73
CA PHE A 863 -20.47 -16.28 -33.39
C PHE A 863 -21.64 -15.62 -32.65
N ILE A 864 -22.82 -16.23 -32.67
CA ILE A 864 -24.06 -15.61 -32.17
C ILE A 864 -24.37 -16.06 -30.75
N LEU A 865 -24.17 -17.34 -30.43
CA LEU A 865 -24.44 -17.88 -29.09
C LEU A 865 -23.63 -17.20 -27.98
N PRO A 866 -22.36 -16.85 -28.20
CA PRO A 866 -21.60 -16.10 -27.19
C PRO A 866 -22.21 -14.76 -26.81
N PHE A 867 -22.80 -14.03 -27.76
CA PHE A 867 -23.45 -12.74 -27.45
C PHE A 867 -24.65 -12.91 -26.54
N ILE A 868 -25.42 -14.00 -26.70
CA ILE A 868 -26.54 -14.31 -25.81
C ILE A 868 -26.05 -14.61 -24.41
N ILE A 869 -24.97 -15.39 -24.29
CA ILE A 869 -24.38 -15.80 -23.01
C ILE A 869 -23.79 -14.59 -22.27
N ILE A 870 -23.00 -13.76 -22.95
CA ILE A 870 -22.39 -12.55 -22.39
C ILE A 870 -23.45 -11.52 -21.94
N GLY A 871 -24.64 -11.55 -22.54
CA GLY A 871 -25.79 -10.77 -22.10
C GLY A 871 -26.20 -10.98 -20.63
N SER A 872 -25.67 -12.02 -19.96
CA SER A 872 -25.84 -12.23 -18.51
C SER A 872 -24.98 -11.29 -17.66
N ILE A 873 -23.85 -10.77 -18.19
CA ILE A 873 -22.94 -9.88 -17.43
C ILE A 873 -23.61 -8.54 -17.06
N PRO A 874 -24.25 -7.79 -18.00
CA PRO A 874 -25.01 -6.59 -17.66
C PRO A 874 -26.09 -6.80 -16.58
N LEU A 875 -26.73 -7.96 -16.58
CA LEU A 875 -27.75 -8.29 -15.57
C LEU A 875 -27.16 -8.40 -14.16
N ALA A 876 -25.93 -8.89 -14.06
CA ALA A 876 -25.22 -8.99 -12.79
C ALA A 876 -24.93 -7.61 -12.20
N LEU A 877 -24.59 -6.61 -13.03
CA LEU A 877 -24.34 -5.23 -12.58
C LEU A 877 -25.55 -4.60 -11.90
N ILE A 878 -26.76 -4.98 -12.27
CA ILE A 878 -27.98 -4.54 -11.58
C ILE A 878 -27.91 -4.97 -10.11
N GLY A 879 -27.64 -6.25 -9.86
CA GLY A 879 -27.51 -6.79 -8.50
C GLY A 879 -26.37 -6.15 -7.71
N VAL A 880 -25.21 -5.95 -8.34
CA VAL A 880 -24.04 -5.28 -7.74
C VAL A 880 -24.43 -3.87 -7.25
N ILE A 881 -24.95 -3.03 -8.14
CA ILE A 881 -25.30 -1.64 -7.83
C ILE A 881 -26.28 -1.57 -6.65
N TRP A 882 -27.38 -2.31 -6.73
CA TRP A 882 -28.40 -2.27 -5.68
C TRP A 882 -27.95 -2.94 -4.38
N GLY A 883 -27.12 -3.98 -4.46
CA GLY A 883 -26.50 -4.59 -3.28
C GLY A 883 -25.61 -3.61 -2.51
N LEU A 884 -24.77 -2.85 -3.23
CA LEU A 884 -23.91 -1.81 -2.64
C LEU A 884 -24.74 -0.65 -2.07
N VAL A 885 -25.81 -0.19 -2.77
CA VAL A 885 -26.69 0.86 -2.29
C VAL A 885 -27.40 0.45 -1.00
N VAL A 886 -27.99 -0.75 -0.94
CA VAL A 886 -28.74 -1.25 0.22
C VAL A 886 -27.82 -1.40 1.44
N LEU A 887 -26.61 -1.89 1.25
CA LEU A 887 -25.64 -2.11 2.32
C LEU A 887 -24.71 -0.89 2.56
N ARG A 888 -24.93 0.21 1.84
CA ARG A 888 -24.16 1.47 1.94
C ARG A 888 -22.66 1.26 1.79
N GLN A 889 -22.26 0.39 0.87
CA GLN A 889 -20.83 0.14 0.57
C GLN A 889 -20.36 1.05 -0.55
N PRO A 890 -19.14 1.63 -0.46
CA PRO A 890 -18.58 2.41 -1.55
C PRO A 890 -18.17 1.52 -2.73
N ILE A 891 -17.96 2.13 -3.88
CA ILE A 891 -17.26 1.50 -5.01
C ILE A 891 -15.77 1.73 -4.80
N ASP A 892 -15.06 0.66 -4.57
CA ASP A 892 -13.60 0.62 -4.38
C ASP A 892 -12.94 -0.37 -5.34
N ILE A 893 -11.63 -0.51 -5.26
CA ILE A 893 -10.88 -1.47 -6.09
C ILE A 893 -11.31 -2.92 -5.86
N MET A 894 -11.77 -3.26 -4.64
CA MET A 894 -12.23 -4.61 -4.32
C MET A 894 -13.58 -4.93 -4.97
N VAL A 895 -14.47 -3.94 -5.02
CA VAL A 895 -15.74 -4.03 -5.77
C VAL A 895 -15.47 -4.24 -7.26
N MET A 896 -14.52 -3.50 -7.86
CA MET A 896 -14.17 -3.66 -9.27
C MET A 896 -13.61 -5.06 -9.58
N ILE A 897 -12.78 -5.60 -8.71
CA ILE A 897 -12.31 -6.99 -8.82
C ILE A 897 -13.48 -7.97 -8.67
N GLY A 898 -14.41 -7.69 -7.75
CA GLY A 898 -15.65 -8.45 -7.62
C GLY A 898 -16.47 -8.47 -8.92
N VAL A 899 -16.53 -7.36 -9.65
CA VAL A 899 -17.19 -7.27 -10.97
C VAL A 899 -16.46 -8.11 -12.02
N ILE A 900 -15.12 -8.05 -12.05
CA ILE A 900 -14.31 -8.87 -12.97
C ILE A 900 -14.53 -10.37 -12.68
N LEU A 901 -14.47 -10.77 -11.42
CA LEU A 901 -14.76 -12.13 -10.99
C LEU A 901 -16.17 -12.57 -11.43
N LEU A 902 -17.14 -11.71 -11.17
CA LEU A 902 -18.55 -11.98 -11.46
C LEU A 902 -18.78 -12.22 -12.95
N ALA A 903 -18.05 -11.52 -13.84
CA ALA A 903 -18.13 -11.73 -15.27
C ALA A 903 -17.78 -13.18 -15.68
N GLY A 904 -16.81 -13.80 -15.00
CA GLY A 904 -16.45 -15.22 -15.22
C GLY A 904 -17.47 -16.21 -14.70
N VAL A 905 -18.02 -15.94 -13.50
CA VAL A 905 -18.91 -16.88 -12.78
C VAL A 905 -20.33 -16.87 -13.37
N VAL A 906 -20.86 -15.69 -13.68
CA VAL A 906 -22.24 -15.55 -14.18
C VAL A 906 -22.43 -16.22 -15.52
N VAL A 907 -21.44 -16.13 -16.39
CA VAL A 907 -21.44 -16.76 -17.72
C VAL A 907 -21.59 -18.28 -17.63
N ASN A 908 -21.06 -18.93 -16.55
CA ASN A 908 -21.15 -20.37 -16.35
C ASN A 908 -22.59 -20.89 -16.30
N ASN A 909 -23.50 -20.21 -15.60
CA ASN A 909 -24.91 -20.59 -15.50
C ASN A 909 -25.60 -20.53 -16.89
N ALA A 910 -25.26 -19.53 -17.70
CA ALA A 910 -25.80 -19.36 -19.05
C ALA A 910 -25.25 -20.41 -20.02
N ILE A 911 -23.96 -20.79 -19.90
CA ILE A 911 -23.31 -21.86 -20.69
C ILE A 911 -24.07 -23.17 -20.51
N VAL A 912 -24.23 -23.61 -19.25
CA VAL A 912 -24.88 -24.90 -18.92
C VAL A 912 -26.31 -24.93 -19.45
N LEU A 913 -27.05 -23.82 -19.40
CA LEU A 913 -28.42 -23.75 -19.89
C LEU A 913 -28.47 -23.83 -21.44
N ILE A 914 -27.66 -23.03 -22.14
CA ILE A 914 -27.65 -22.98 -23.61
C ILE A 914 -27.13 -24.30 -24.20
N ASP A 915 -26.10 -24.90 -23.61
CA ASP A 915 -25.55 -26.20 -24.03
C ASP A 915 -26.64 -27.29 -23.99
N PHE A 916 -27.43 -27.31 -22.93
CA PHE A 916 -28.52 -28.26 -22.79
C PHE A 916 -29.67 -28.00 -23.77
N ILE A 917 -30.02 -26.70 -24.04
CA ILE A 917 -31.01 -26.34 -25.08
C ILE A 917 -30.53 -26.84 -26.45
N LYS A 918 -29.23 -26.58 -26.78
CA LYS A 918 -28.63 -27.04 -28.06
C LYS A 918 -28.67 -28.55 -28.16
N THR A 919 -28.37 -29.28 -27.11
CA THR A 919 -28.43 -30.75 -27.08
C THR A 919 -29.87 -31.28 -27.31
N MET A 920 -30.89 -30.66 -26.71
CA MET A 920 -32.28 -31.04 -26.96
C MET A 920 -32.71 -30.73 -28.42
N ARG A 921 -32.27 -29.60 -28.97
CA ARG A 921 -32.52 -29.24 -30.35
C ARG A 921 -31.85 -30.23 -31.34
N THR A 922 -30.62 -30.66 -31.08
CA THR A 922 -29.95 -31.69 -31.91
C THR A 922 -30.59 -33.05 -31.83
N ARG A 923 -31.27 -33.40 -30.68
CA ARG A 923 -32.11 -34.61 -30.54
C ARG A 923 -33.46 -34.51 -31.27
N GLY A 924 -33.78 -33.39 -31.94
CA GLY A 924 -34.97 -33.20 -32.79
C GLY A 924 -36.21 -32.66 -32.07
N TYR A 925 -36.10 -32.23 -30.81
CA TYR A 925 -37.23 -31.62 -30.07
C TYR A 925 -37.58 -30.24 -30.64
N ASP A 926 -38.87 -29.87 -30.55
CA ASP A 926 -39.33 -28.53 -30.92
C ASP A 926 -38.69 -27.44 -30.07
N LYS A 927 -38.60 -26.24 -30.64
CA LYS A 927 -37.90 -25.12 -30.03
C LYS A 927 -38.46 -24.72 -28.66
N GLU A 928 -39.77 -24.51 -28.59
CA GLU A 928 -40.39 -24.05 -27.33
C GLU A 928 -40.36 -25.16 -26.26
N TYR A 929 -40.57 -26.42 -26.64
CA TYR A 929 -40.42 -27.55 -25.78
C TYR A 929 -38.99 -27.70 -25.28
N ALA A 930 -37.99 -27.63 -26.17
CA ALA A 930 -36.57 -27.72 -25.82
C ALA A 930 -36.17 -26.65 -24.79
N ILE A 931 -36.66 -25.39 -24.96
CA ILE A 931 -36.40 -24.31 -24.01
C ILE A 931 -37.01 -24.59 -22.64
N ILE A 932 -38.33 -24.87 -22.59
CA ILE A 932 -39.05 -25.09 -21.32
C ILE A 932 -38.48 -26.29 -20.57
N TYR A 933 -38.28 -27.41 -21.26
CA TYR A 933 -37.72 -28.62 -20.68
C TYR A 933 -36.30 -28.43 -20.15
N SER A 934 -35.44 -27.68 -20.86
CA SER A 934 -34.10 -27.37 -20.43
C SER A 934 -34.11 -26.48 -19.18
N CYS A 935 -34.97 -25.49 -19.14
CA CYS A 935 -35.18 -24.61 -17.99
C CYS A 935 -35.65 -25.41 -16.76
N GLU A 936 -36.58 -26.34 -16.96
CA GLU A 936 -37.09 -27.23 -15.90
C GLU A 936 -36.01 -28.14 -15.32
N THR A 937 -35.24 -28.78 -16.19
CA THR A 937 -34.22 -29.78 -15.80
C THR A 937 -33.01 -29.13 -15.16
N ARG A 938 -32.58 -27.96 -15.66
CA ARG A 938 -31.37 -27.25 -15.18
C ARG A 938 -31.61 -26.29 -14.01
N LEU A 939 -32.86 -26.06 -13.59
CA LEU A 939 -33.22 -25.20 -12.49
C LEU A 939 -32.52 -25.60 -11.18
N ARG A 940 -32.56 -26.90 -10.84
CA ARG A 940 -32.02 -27.40 -9.57
C ARG A 940 -30.49 -27.30 -9.51
N PRO A 941 -29.70 -27.75 -10.49
CA PRO A 941 -28.27 -27.58 -10.53
C PRO A 941 -27.85 -26.08 -10.44
N ILE A 942 -28.45 -25.20 -11.24
CA ILE A 942 -28.12 -23.77 -11.26
C ILE A 942 -28.42 -23.09 -9.92
N LEU A 943 -29.55 -23.38 -9.30
CA LEU A 943 -29.87 -22.84 -7.97
C LEU A 943 -28.94 -23.41 -6.89
N MET A 944 -28.55 -24.68 -6.99
CA MET A 944 -27.65 -25.32 -6.04
C MET A 944 -26.26 -24.67 -6.08
N THR A 945 -25.65 -24.51 -7.27
CA THR A 945 -24.35 -23.88 -7.41
C THR A 945 -24.37 -22.41 -6.96
N THR A 946 -25.39 -21.65 -7.39
CA THR A 946 -25.53 -20.24 -6.97
C THR A 946 -25.67 -20.11 -5.45
N MET A 947 -26.55 -20.89 -4.83
CA MET A 947 -26.74 -20.83 -3.38
C MET A 947 -25.50 -21.27 -2.61
N THR A 948 -24.79 -22.30 -3.09
CA THR A 948 -23.54 -22.74 -2.47
C THR A 948 -22.49 -21.63 -2.49
N THR A 949 -22.33 -20.93 -3.62
CA THR A 949 -21.40 -19.83 -3.75
C THR A 949 -21.83 -18.63 -2.88
N VAL A 950 -23.09 -18.22 -2.95
CA VAL A 950 -23.64 -17.11 -2.15
C VAL A 950 -23.46 -17.36 -0.64
N PHE A 951 -23.89 -18.53 -0.15
CA PHE A 951 -23.77 -18.86 1.27
C PHE A 951 -22.31 -19.08 1.70
N GLY A 952 -21.46 -19.60 0.81
CA GLY A 952 -20.02 -19.72 1.03
C GLY A 952 -19.32 -18.37 1.28
N MET A 953 -19.85 -17.28 0.69
CA MET A 953 -19.29 -15.94 0.82
C MET A 953 -19.95 -15.09 1.91
N ILE A 954 -21.05 -15.53 2.55
CA ILE A 954 -21.73 -14.77 3.61
C ILE A 954 -20.80 -14.42 4.77
N PRO A 955 -19.94 -15.31 5.31
CA PRO A 955 -19.04 -14.96 6.40
C PRO A 955 -18.13 -13.77 6.05
N MET A 956 -17.63 -13.72 4.81
CA MET A 956 -16.83 -12.62 4.30
C MET A 956 -17.65 -11.32 4.18
N ALA A 957 -18.89 -11.39 3.72
CA ALA A 957 -19.76 -10.23 3.56
C ALA A 957 -20.22 -9.63 4.89
N LEU A 958 -20.37 -10.46 5.94
CA LEU A 958 -20.69 -9.99 7.28
C LEU A 958 -19.57 -9.17 7.91
N GLY A 959 -18.33 -9.40 7.50
CA GLY A 959 -17.20 -8.61 7.94
C GLY A 959 -16.94 -8.73 9.45
N LEU A 960 -16.94 -9.96 9.96
CA LEU A 960 -16.69 -10.25 11.37
C LEU A 960 -15.17 -10.36 11.60
N GLY A 961 -14.61 -9.44 12.37
CA GLY A 961 -13.18 -9.41 12.72
C GLY A 961 -12.42 -8.23 12.11
N GLU A 962 -11.22 -7.96 12.64
CA GLU A 962 -10.33 -6.91 12.18
C GLU A 962 -9.81 -7.21 10.77
N GLY A 963 -9.74 -6.18 9.90
CA GLY A 963 -9.30 -6.29 8.51
C GLY A 963 -10.35 -6.87 7.55
N SER A 964 -11.53 -7.25 8.05
CA SER A 964 -12.61 -7.80 7.24
C SER A 964 -13.22 -6.78 6.28
N GLU A 965 -13.12 -5.50 6.59
CA GLU A 965 -13.59 -4.41 5.74
C GLU A 965 -12.95 -4.46 4.34
N PHE A 966 -11.71 -4.96 4.25
CA PHE A 966 -10.96 -5.02 3.01
C PHE A 966 -11.63 -5.89 1.93
N TYR A 967 -12.21 -7.01 2.31
CA TYR A 967 -12.82 -7.97 1.37
C TYR A 967 -14.35 -7.93 1.34
N ARG A 968 -14.98 -7.18 2.24
CA ARG A 968 -16.44 -7.11 2.38
C ARG A 968 -17.13 -6.60 1.12
N GLY A 969 -16.62 -5.51 0.51
CA GLY A 969 -17.16 -4.92 -0.71
C GLY A 969 -17.20 -5.90 -1.88
N MET A 970 -16.14 -6.68 -2.05
CA MET A 970 -16.05 -7.71 -3.07
C MET A 970 -17.03 -8.86 -2.82
N ALA A 971 -17.12 -9.36 -1.58
CA ALA A 971 -18.05 -10.44 -1.23
C ALA A 971 -19.51 -10.03 -1.49
N ILE A 972 -19.89 -8.80 -1.11
CA ILE A 972 -21.21 -8.23 -1.37
C ILE A 972 -21.49 -8.14 -2.89
N THR A 973 -20.51 -7.66 -3.65
CA THR A 973 -20.59 -7.59 -5.12
C THR A 973 -20.91 -8.94 -5.72
N VAL A 974 -20.19 -9.99 -5.30
CA VAL A 974 -20.40 -11.33 -5.85
C VAL A 974 -21.73 -11.92 -5.38
N ILE A 975 -22.10 -11.79 -4.11
CA ILE A 975 -23.37 -12.30 -3.56
C ILE A 975 -24.58 -11.71 -4.30
N PHE A 976 -24.69 -10.38 -4.32
CA PHE A 976 -25.84 -9.71 -4.93
C PHE A 976 -25.78 -9.81 -6.46
N GLY A 977 -24.61 -9.67 -7.06
CA GLY A 977 -24.46 -9.82 -8.51
C GLY A 977 -24.83 -11.23 -8.99
N LEU A 978 -24.36 -12.28 -8.31
CA LEU A 978 -24.66 -13.66 -8.68
C LEU A 978 -26.13 -14.02 -8.41
N ALA A 979 -26.68 -13.60 -7.27
CA ALA A 979 -28.08 -13.87 -6.92
C ALA A 979 -29.05 -13.22 -7.93
N PHE A 980 -28.89 -11.92 -8.20
CA PHE A 980 -29.72 -11.21 -9.20
C PHE A 980 -29.52 -11.74 -10.60
N SER A 981 -28.25 -11.92 -10.99
CA SER A 981 -27.94 -12.45 -12.32
C SER A 981 -28.56 -13.83 -12.54
N THR A 982 -28.51 -14.73 -11.56
CA THR A 982 -29.08 -16.06 -11.71
C THR A 982 -30.58 -16.01 -11.94
N ILE A 983 -31.30 -15.19 -11.14
CA ILE A 983 -32.76 -15.01 -11.32
C ILE A 983 -33.07 -14.44 -12.70
N LEU A 984 -32.36 -13.41 -13.11
CA LEU A 984 -32.62 -12.73 -14.40
C LEU A 984 -32.17 -13.57 -15.59
N THR A 985 -31.04 -14.29 -15.48
CA THR A 985 -30.49 -15.17 -16.51
C THR A 985 -31.43 -16.35 -16.81
N LEU A 986 -31.99 -16.98 -15.77
CA LEU A 986 -32.97 -18.05 -15.93
C LEU A 986 -34.20 -17.62 -16.71
N VAL A 987 -34.51 -16.32 -16.77
CA VAL A 987 -35.64 -15.78 -17.54
C VAL A 987 -35.19 -15.23 -18.90
N LEU A 988 -34.14 -14.39 -18.91
CA LEU A 988 -33.75 -13.63 -20.12
C LEU A 988 -33.03 -14.49 -21.17
N ILE A 989 -32.10 -15.36 -20.75
CA ILE A 989 -31.28 -16.15 -21.68
C ILE A 989 -32.12 -17.07 -22.58
N PRO A 990 -33.13 -17.83 -22.07
CA PRO A 990 -34.03 -18.60 -22.93
C PRO A 990 -34.80 -17.75 -23.94
N ILE A 991 -35.21 -16.54 -23.54
CA ILE A 991 -35.91 -15.61 -24.40
C ILE A 991 -34.99 -15.06 -25.47
N LEU A 992 -33.80 -14.59 -25.14
CA LEU A 992 -32.80 -14.13 -26.08
C LEU A 992 -32.46 -15.22 -27.11
N TYR A 993 -32.25 -16.46 -26.62
CA TYR A 993 -32.06 -17.62 -27.51
C TYR A 993 -33.25 -17.78 -28.49
N SER A 994 -34.48 -17.73 -27.99
CA SER A 994 -35.69 -17.83 -28.83
C SER A 994 -35.81 -16.72 -29.87
N VAL A 995 -35.49 -15.47 -29.52
CA VAL A 995 -35.55 -14.29 -30.41
C VAL A 995 -34.46 -14.38 -31.47
N VAL A 996 -33.21 -14.64 -31.08
CA VAL A 996 -32.06 -14.70 -31.96
C VAL A 996 -32.17 -15.88 -32.94
N ASP A 997 -32.57 -17.06 -32.47
CA ASP A 997 -32.78 -18.23 -33.33
C ASP A 997 -33.90 -17.98 -34.39
N SER A 998 -35.00 -17.28 -34.00
CA SER A 998 -36.02 -16.86 -34.91
C SER A 998 -35.50 -15.85 -35.95
N PHE A 999 -34.65 -14.92 -35.55
CA PHE A 999 -34.05 -13.91 -36.44
C PHE A 999 -33.07 -14.57 -37.43
N THR A 1000 -32.20 -15.45 -36.94
CA THR A 1000 -31.22 -16.15 -37.79
C THR A 1000 -31.90 -17.08 -38.79
N THR A 1001 -32.94 -17.77 -38.37
CA THR A 1001 -33.74 -18.65 -39.26
C THR A 1001 -34.46 -17.84 -40.36
N LYS A 1002 -35.05 -16.69 -40.01
CA LYS A 1002 -35.68 -15.77 -40.99
C LYS A 1002 -34.64 -15.15 -41.94
N MET A 1003 -33.47 -14.79 -41.44
CA MET A 1003 -32.38 -14.20 -42.23
C MET A 1003 -31.76 -15.23 -43.18
N ALA A 1004 -31.55 -16.46 -42.73
CA ALA A 1004 -31.10 -17.59 -43.57
C ALA A 1004 -32.12 -17.93 -44.67
N ALA A 1005 -33.41 -17.91 -44.34
CA ALA A 1005 -34.48 -18.09 -45.33
C ALA A 1005 -34.50 -16.96 -46.36
N LYS A 1006 -34.31 -15.71 -45.95
CA LYS A 1006 -34.23 -14.52 -46.81
C LYS A 1006 -33.00 -14.57 -47.71
N LEU A 1007 -31.83 -14.95 -47.18
CA LEU A 1007 -30.59 -15.12 -47.95
C LEU A 1007 -30.70 -16.29 -48.97
N LYS A 1008 -31.26 -17.44 -48.55
CA LYS A 1008 -31.54 -18.55 -49.49
C LYS A 1008 -32.51 -18.12 -50.58
N GLY A 1009 -33.50 -17.28 -50.31
CA GLY A 1009 -34.42 -16.70 -51.31
C GLY A 1009 -33.70 -15.78 -52.28
N VAL A 1010 -32.78 -14.92 -51.82
CA VAL A 1010 -31.99 -14.01 -52.65
C VAL A 1010 -30.97 -14.78 -53.51
N PHE A 1011 -30.23 -15.74 -52.93
CA PHE A 1011 -29.28 -16.57 -53.69
C PHE A 1011 -29.97 -17.60 -54.60
N GLY A 1012 -31.14 -18.12 -54.23
CA GLY A 1012 -31.98 -18.96 -55.08
C GLY A 1012 -32.58 -18.18 -56.28
N GLY A 1013 -32.87 -16.88 -56.11
CA GLY A 1013 -33.30 -15.97 -57.18
C GLY A 1013 -32.17 -15.61 -58.17
N LEU A 1014 -30.91 -15.53 -57.68
CA LEU A 1014 -29.74 -15.26 -58.52
C LEU A 1014 -29.36 -16.49 -59.39
N LYS A 1015 -29.53 -17.73 -58.86
CA LYS A 1015 -29.34 -18.95 -59.68
C LYS A 1015 -30.40 -19.16 -60.74
N LYS A 1016 -31.63 -18.61 -60.60
CA LYS A 1016 -32.66 -18.65 -61.60
C LYS A 1016 -32.52 -17.53 -62.65
N LYS A 1017 -31.80 -16.45 -62.44
CA LYS A 1017 -31.51 -15.38 -63.40
C LYS A 1017 -30.23 -15.63 -64.20
N GLY A 1018 -29.39 -16.56 -63.83
CA GLY A 1018 -28.16 -16.95 -64.54
C GLY A 1018 -28.35 -18.18 -65.45
N ALA A 1019 -29.61 -18.73 -65.55
CA ALA A 1019 -29.99 -19.86 -66.39
C ALA A 1019 -31.09 -19.47 -67.40
N LYS A 1020 -31.15 -18.19 -67.80
CA LYS A 1020 -31.87 -17.72 -69.01
C LYS A 1020 -30.91 -17.09 -69.99
#